data_204d57321422d1244b22c699c91fc7e1
#
_entry.id   204d57321422d1244b22c699c91fc7e1
#
_cell.length_a   1.000
_cell.length_b   1.000
_cell.length_c   1.000
_cell.angle_alpha   90.00
_cell.angle_beta   90.00
_cell.angle_gamma   90.00
#
_symmetry.space_group_name_H-M   'P 1'
#
loop_
_entity.id
_entity.type
_entity.pdbx_description
1 polymer ?
#
loop_
_entity_poly.entity_id
_entity_poly.type
_entity_poly.pdbx_seq_one_letter_code
_entity_poly.pdbx_strand_id
1 'polypeptide(L)'
;MTTSRTPAQLRGETRAQGLAPHGPERVARAEELVAAAEELPASHPREGRAALAEALLHLAASRALGTVAGASAPLVARALDLQDAQPDAFGEDAGFALLWSLRWAVEDVLGDPSVPAADVEEWLSVMARRHAGAGLSQRAVHAREFMVARNFGDSRRAARAYDAWLEADRDESADCAGCELAWRGQAHAARAQRADAAQPGSGAADDEAALRLWEPVLRGDYPCTSRRSALLADSLPPLLRLGRIEEARSRHVAGYLLVRDAPTAGGGVLASHLEFCARTGNEARGLEILTEQDAAHRRPDVDPAGRGAWRASVALLARRLVELGHGDLPVPGPGGSARTAAALEQEAASLALEAAARFDERAASGHHRAAVRARLALRPCVSRLPLGVGPGTLPQPGAPSEPAAADPHAMLAEARRLSALGHPRAATAWVAADDAVTRAGVDLGQGEQAEVLDHLAMLLARRDPAAGAARFAEAARLFAGAGLPGEALACRARAVFAASFAPEGTAVPPEPIGALCAEARRLHAEGRVGTRHATAVLLTGARMRARELGPWADGDEEDGTPFDAARGAPDALGPAADALDAELTDLIALAEPDREAPGVGARIAEATETRGRLAAQRGAPARAAELLRSAAELFHAAGRPWAATGPELALARLLMETGDHKRADEVLCGALEEDRGGHHAARTPHDRARLHLLHADVHAAQGLLADEAAALRHAVHECATAREGDVPRAMLRLGGCLLALEETDEAAAVLVGALDGLLEAADETGIVQACVWLGHASGRPEQLREAARLLHRAALRPNPWQDRHGRAVVTHLAADTHRAGHRFAEAEKLYAGAEELWRALGDHHAVIRTIHARAWLARESGAEVGESLRCMDVAREEIEAVLRRPDGELAEEQRLRLRLEVGHTFRQTAELLIEPVPLPLSGEQGEAALACYTQGIAYADRAVEAFRACGEAGLHEATSAELRAAGLEADLGRYEQAVTRLTRVRAAYPEGTPDPHGTVTERMSEAGALEVRIENALS
;
A
#
# COMPACT_ATOMS: atom_id res chain seq x y z
N MET A 1 -23.24 43.58 15.02
CA MET A 1 -24.22 43.14 16.06
C MET A 1 -24.24 41.65 15.99
N THR A 2 -23.48 40.96 16.84
CA THR A 2 -23.54 39.52 17.03
C THR A 2 -24.90 39.17 17.61
N THR A 3 -25.74 38.49 16.84
CA THR A 3 -27.02 37.96 17.32
C THR A 3 -26.73 37.04 18.51
N SER A 4 -27.19 37.43 19.70
CA SER A 4 -27.05 36.64 20.91
C SER A 4 -27.76 35.31 20.70
N ARG A 5 -26.98 34.21 20.71
CA ARG A 5 -27.51 32.84 20.60
C ARG A 5 -28.44 32.55 21.79
N THR A 6 -29.52 31.86 21.53
CA THR A 6 -30.40 31.37 22.60
C THR A 6 -29.87 30.02 23.14
N PRO A 7 -30.21 29.64 24.41
CA PRO A 7 -29.84 28.30 24.92
C PRO A 7 -30.33 27.15 24.04
N ALA A 8 -31.50 27.23 23.47
CA ALA A 8 -32.04 26.21 22.56
C ALA A 8 -31.23 26.08 21.25
N GLN A 9 -30.79 27.22 20.67
CA GLN A 9 -29.95 27.22 19.49
C GLN A 9 -28.59 26.57 19.77
N LEU A 10 -27.94 26.93 20.91
CA LEU A 10 -26.67 26.32 21.29
C LEU A 10 -26.76 24.81 21.51
N ARG A 11 -27.83 24.34 22.16
CA ARG A 11 -28.08 22.89 22.31
C ARG A 11 -28.27 22.20 20.97
N GLY A 12 -28.98 22.81 20.04
CA GLY A 12 -29.16 22.32 18.68
C GLY A 12 -27.81 22.22 17.94
N GLU A 13 -26.97 23.28 18.00
CA GLU A 13 -25.64 23.29 17.42
C GLU A 13 -24.71 22.23 18.04
N THR A 14 -24.75 22.05 19.38
CA THR A 14 -23.97 21.03 20.09
C THR A 14 -24.34 19.63 19.63
N ARG A 15 -25.63 19.33 19.47
CA ARG A 15 -26.10 18.02 18.96
C ARG A 15 -25.72 17.79 17.52
N ALA A 16 -25.86 18.80 16.67
CA ALA A 16 -25.42 18.70 15.26
C ALA A 16 -23.90 18.42 15.14
N GLN A 17 -23.09 19.07 15.98
CA GLN A 17 -21.66 18.82 16.06
C GLN A 17 -21.31 17.42 16.59
N GLY A 18 -22.21 16.77 17.33
CA GLY A 18 -22.05 15.37 17.74
C GLY A 18 -21.91 14.38 16.59
N LEU A 19 -22.45 14.73 15.42
CA LEU A 19 -22.37 13.92 14.19
C LEU A 19 -21.12 14.22 13.32
N ALA A 20 -20.39 15.30 13.63
CA ALA A 20 -19.19 15.66 12.85
C ALA A 20 -18.06 14.65 13.06
N PRO A 21 -17.18 14.43 12.06
CA PRO A 21 -16.02 13.56 12.18
C PRO A 21 -15.11 13.98 13.34
N HIS A 22 -14.48 12.99 14.01
CA HIS A 22 -13.51 13.28 15.06
C HIS A 22 -12.24 13.93 14.48
N GLY A 23 -11.75 14.98 15.14
CA GLY A 23 -10.55 15.69 14.71
C GLY A 23 -10.41 17.07 15.36
N PRO A 24 -9.32 17.80 15.01
CA PRO A 24 -9.02 19.13 15.59
C PRO A 24 -10.12 20.16 15.38
N GLU A 25 -10.76 20.13 14.21
CA GLU A 25 -11.87 21.06 13.86
C GLU A 25 -13.08 20.87 14.78
N ARG A 26 -13.43 19.59 15.07
CA ARG A 26 -14.51 19.28 16.02
C ARG A 26 -14.17 19.78 17.43
N VAL A 27 -12.92 19.62 17.88
CA VAL A 27 -12.48 20.12 19.20
C VAL A 27 -12.56 21.65 19.23
N ALA A 28 -12.02 22.35 18.23
CA ALA A 28 -12.08 23.82 18.17
C ALA A 28 -13.52 24.32 18.17
N ARG A 29 -14.41 23.69 17.41
CA ARG A 29 -15.83 24.06 17.40
C ARG A 29 -16.51 23.79 18.73
N ALA A 30 -16.20 22.69 19.41
CA ALA A 30 -16.71 22.38 20.73
C ALA A 30 -16.24 23.40 21.79
N GLU A 31 -15.00 23.91 21.70
CA GLU A 31 -14.49 24.99 22.55
C GLU A 31 -15.24 26.29 22.34
N GLU A 32 -15.57 26.66 21.08
CA GLU A 32 -16.41 27.81 20.78
C GLU A 32 -17.83 27.68 21.38
N LEU A 33 -18.42 26.47 21.37
CA LEU A 33 -19.74 26.21 21.93
C LEU A 33 -19.73 26.34 23.45
N VAL A 34 -18.66 25.87 24.13
CA VAL A 34 -18.53 26.08 25.60
C VAL A 34 -18.42 27.57 25.92
N ALA A 35 -17.53 28.30 25.21
CA ALA A 35 -17.37 29.74 25.43
C ALA A 35 -18.72 30.51 25.21
N ALA A 36 -19.44 30.15 24.13
CA ALA A 36 -20.74 30.75 23.86
C ALA A 36 -21.81 30.42 24.93
N ALA A 37 -21.74 29.22 25.53
CA ALA A 37 -22.64 28.82 26.60
C ALA A 37 -22.33 29.54 27.92
N GLU A 38 -21.04 29.87 28.20
CA GLU A 38 -20.64 30.68 29.37
C GLU A 38 -21.08 32.14 29.25
N GLU A 39 -21.20 32.68 28.04
CA GLU A 39 -21.65 34.06 27.79
C GLU A 39 -23.17 34.21 27.76
N LEU A 40 -23.98 33.17 27.97
CA LEU A 40 -25.41 33.24 27.95
C LEU A 40 -25.95 34.15 29.07
N PRO A 41 -26.93 35.04 28.75
CA PRO A 41 -27.46 35.97 29.73
C PRO A 41 -28.17 35.26 30.87
N ALA A 42 -28.08 35.83 32.08
CA ALA A 42 -28.71 35.32 33.32
C ALA A 42 -30.25 35.29 33.30
N SER A 43 -30.89 35.77 32.23
CA SER A 43 -32.36 35.78 32.08
C SER A 43 -32.98 34.35 32.02
N HIS A 44 -32.20 33.32 31.60
CA HIS A 44 -32.66 31.94 31.50
C HIS A 44 -31.70 30.99 32.24
N PRO A 45 -31.60 31.08 33.56
CA PRO A 45 -30.52 30.42 34.31
C PRO A 45 -30.56 28.88 34.26
N ARG A 46 -31.70 28.26 34.12
CA ARG A 46 -31.84 26.78 33.98
C ARG A 46 -31.41 26.30 32.60
N GLU A 47 -31.96 26.93 31.55
CA GLU A 47 -31.70 26.58 30.17
C GLU A 47 -30.23 26.86 29.77
N GLY A 48 -29.67 27.99 30.27
CA GLY A 48 -28.25 28.33 30.05
C GLY A 48 -27.33 27.31 30.67
N ARG A 49 -27.62 26.81 31.86
CA ARG A 49 -26.82 25.76 32.51
C ARG A 49 -26.94 24.39 31.82
N ALA A 50 -28.11 24.04 31.34
CA ALA A 50 -28.31 22.83 30.55
C ALA A 50 -27.51 22.91 29.26
N ALA A 51 -27.47 24.07 28.57
CA ALA A 51 -26.65 24.26 27.38
C ALA A 51 -25.15 24.17 27.70
N LEU A 52 -24.68 24.72 28.81
CA LEU A 52 -23.31 24.62 29.27
C LEU A 52 -22.91 23.16 29.60
N ALA A 53 -23.77 22.42 30.28
CA ALA A 53 -23.54 21.02 30.61
C ALA A 53 -23.38 20.17 29.34
N GLU A 54 -24.30 20.29 28.37
CA GLU A 54 -24.23 19.59 27.08
C GLU A 54 -22.98 19.98 26.33
N ALA A 55 -22.60 21.27 26.29
CA ALA A 55 -21.39 21.73 25.62
C ALA A 55 -20.09 21.19 26.27
N LEU A 56 -20.02 21.18 27.62
CA LEU A 56 -18.86 20.60 28.35
C LEU A 56 -18.71 19.12 28.09
N LEU A 57 -19.81 18.35 28.12
CA LEU A 57 -19.76 16.91 27.83
C LEU A 57 -19.41 16.63 26.40
N HIS A 58 -19.90 17.45 25.45
CA HIS A 58 -19.51 17.34 24.05
C HIS A 58 -18.02 17.65 23.83
N LEU A 59 -17.50 18.69 24.50
CA LEU A 59 -16.06 19.00 24.42
C LEU A 59 -15.21 17.89 25.07
N ALA A 60 -15.63 17.35 26.23
CA ALA A 60 -14.94 16.22 26.86
C ALA A 60 -14.86 15.00 25.94
N ALA A 61 -16.00 14.64 25.30
CA ALA A 61 -16.06 13.56 24.31
C ALA A 61 -15.15 13.84 23.10
N SER A 62 -15.20 15.08 22.57
CA SER A 62 -14.40 15.47 21.40
C SER A 62 -12.90 15.39 21.68
N ARG A 63 -12.45 15.77 22.88
CA ARG A 63 -11.04 15.69 23.31
C ARG A 63 -10.63 14.25 23.60
N ALA A 64 -11.45 13.45 24.28
CA ALA A 64 -11.16 12.04 24.56
C ALA A 64 -11.03 11.21 23.30
N LEU A 65 -11.89 11.43 22.30
CA LEU A 65 -11.87 10.75 21.00
C LEU A 65 -10.90 11.39 20.00
N GLY A 66 -10.48 12.65 20.23
CA GLY A 66 -9.52 13.40 19.42
C GLY A 66 -8.08 13.27 19.87
N THR A 67 -7.77 12.40 20.85
CA THR A 67 -6.41 12.11 21.38
C THR A 67 -5.65 13.28 22.01
N VAL A 68 -6.36 14.28 22.57
CA VAL A 68 -5.74 15.34 23.40
C VAL A 68 -5.63 14.83 24.84
N ALA A 69 -4.43 14.46 25.27
CA ALA A 69 -4.18 13.94 26.61
C ALA A 69 -4.42 15.01 27.69
N GLY A 70 -4.94 14.61 28.85
CA GLY A 70 -5.09 15.46 30.04
C GLY A 70 -6.22 16.48 29.97
N ALA A 71 -7.14 16.37 29.03
CA ALA A 71 -8.06 17.46 28.75
C ALA A 71 -9.56 17.17 29.01
N SER A 72 -9.94 15.91 29.27
CA SER A 72 -11.34 15.54 29.51
C SER A 72 -11.72 15.57 30.98
N ALA A 73 -10.85 15.15 31.90
CA ALA A 73 -11.13 15.06 33.33
C ALA A 73 -11.57 16.40 33.95
N PRO A 74 -10.90 17.55 33.66
CA PRO A 74 -11.37 18.86 34.20
C PRO A 74 -12.74 19.27 33.70
N LEU A 75 -13.12 18.91 32.47
CA LEU A 75 -14.44 19.21 31.90
C LEU A 75 -15.55 18.36 32.54
N VAL A 76 -15.26 17.08 32.77
CA VAL A 76 -16.14 16.15 33.46
C VAL A 76 -16.32 16.58 34.91
N ALA A 77 -15.25 17.03 35.61
CA ALA A 77 -15.34 17.59 36.96
C ALA A 77 -16.28 18.78 37.01
N ARG A 78 -16.13 19.75 36.10
CA ARG A 78 -17.05 20.92 36.00
C ARG A 78 -18.50 20.49 35.74
N ALA A 79 -18.74 19.50 34.93
CA ALA A 79 -20.07 18.97 34.66
C ALA A 79 -20.68 18.29 35.90
N LEU A 80 -19.86 17.56 36.69
CA LEU A 80 -20.26 16.99 37.99
C LEU A 80 -20.64 18.08 39.00
N ASP A 81 -19.81 19.12 39.13
CA ASP A 81 -20.12 20.25 40.03
C ASP A 81 -21.44 20.93 39.64
N LEU A 82 -21.70 21.10 38.34
CA LEU A 82 -22.98 21.65 37.86
C LEU A 82 -24.16 20.71 38.16
N GLN A 83 -23.99 19.40 38.03
CA GLN A 83 -25.03 18.41 38.34
C GLN A 83 -25.33 18.39 39.85
N ASP A 84 -24.31 18.42 40.70
CA ASP A 84 -24.47 18.41 42.15
C ASP A 84 -25.12 19.69 42.67
N ALA A 85 -24.78 20.86 42.09
CA ALA A 85 -25.40 22.13 42.40
C ALA A 85 -26.83 22.24 41.89
N GLN A 86 -27.17 21.61 40.74
CA GLN A 86 -28.47 21.73 40.08
C GLN A 86 -28.84 20.52 39.27
N PRO A 87 -29.28 19.44 39.91
CA PRO A 87 -29.66 18.19 39.21
C PRO A 87 -30.71 18.40 38.11
N ASP A 88 -31.65 19.32 38.32
CA ASP A 88 -32.73 19.63 37.36
C ASP A 88 -32.25 20.28 36.05
N ALA A 89 -31.00 20.74 35.95
CA ALA A 89 -30.43 21.25 34.72
C ALA A 89 -30.03 20.12 33.74
N PHE A 90 -29.86 18.90 34.26
CA PHE A 90 -29.55 17.72 33.50
C PHE A 90 -30.83 16.94 33.20
N GLY A 91 -31.27 16.93 31.93
CA GLY A 91 -32.23 15.96 31.46
C GLY A 91 -31.63 14.54 31.45
N GLU A 92 -32.46 13.55 31.18
CA GLU A 92 -32.08 12.14 31.19
C GLU A 92 -30.88 11.88 30.30
N ASP A 93 -30.88 12.38 29.05
CA ASP A 93 -29.77 12.23 28.08
C ASP A 93 -28.45 12.83 28.59
N ALA A 94 -28.48 14.07 29.13
CA ALA A 94 -27.30 14.75 29.64
C ALA A 94 -26.75 14.08 30.91
N GLY A 95 -27.65 13.58 31.78
CA GLY A 95 -27.29 12.79 32.96
C GLY A 95 -26.58 11.50 32.57
N PHE A 96 -27.14 10.78 31.61
CA PHE A 96 -26.49 9.57 31.08
C PHE A 96 -25.16 9.88 30.40
N ALA A 97 -25.07 10.92 29.57
CA ALA A 97 -23.83 11.34 28.91
C ALA A 97 -22.73 11.71 29.93
N LEU A 98 -23.09 12.29 31.09
CA LEU A 98 -22.14 12.55 32.16
C LEU A 98 -21.62 11.25 32.78
N LEU A 99 -22.51 10.30 33.12
CA LEU A 99 -22.12 8.98 33.63
C LEU A 99 -21.21 8.25 32.63
N TRP A 100 -21.55 8.33 31.34
CA TRP A 100 -20.72 7.80 30.27
C TRP A 100 -19.34 8.47 30.21
N SER A 101 -19.24 9.77 30.41
CA SER A 101 -17.99 10.54 30.35
C SER A 101 -17.01 10.25 31.49
N LEU A 102 -17.48 9.71 32.63
CA LEU A 102 -16.63 9.33 33.76
C LEU A 102 -15.52 8.34 33.35
N ARG A 103 -15.79 7.45 32.41
CA ARG A 103 -14.78 6.51 31.88
C ARG A 103 -13.60 7.24 31.23
N TRP A 104 -13.87 8.29 30.46
CA TRP A 104 -12.84 9.10 29.83
C TRP A 104 -12.03 9.88 30.85
N ALA A 105 -12.66 10.37 31.91
CA ALA A 105 -11.96 11.04 33.00
C ALA A 105 -10.98 10.07 33.71
N VAL A 106 -11.40 8.82 33.97
CA VAL A 106 -10.51 7.78 34.55
C VAL A 106 -9.36 7.47 33.63
N GLU A 107 -9.62 7.27 32.32
CA GLU A 107 -8.57 6.97 31.32
C GLU A 107 -7.58 8.13 31.20
N ASP A 108 -8.06 9.35 31.22
CA ASP A 108 -7.30 10.59 31.08
C ASP A 108 -6.29 10.77 32.25
N VAL A 109 -6.80 10.70 33.50
CA VAL A 109 -5.92 10.80 34.67
C VAL A 109 -4.98 9.60 34.80
N LEU A 110 -5.37 8.43 34.30
CA LEU A 110 -4.51 7.25 34.26
C LEU A 110 -3.35 7.42 33.27
N GLY A 111 -3.60 8.08 32.14
CA GLY A 111 -2.60 8.38 31.10
C GLY A 111 -1.56 9.42 31.49
N ASP A 112 -1.84 10.28 32.47
CA ASP A 112 -0.92 11.32 32.94
C ASP A 112 -0.15 10.88 34.20
N PRO A 113 1.18 10.63 34.14
CA PRO A 113 1.94 10.20 35.28
C PRO A 113 2.15 11.30 36.35
N SER A 114 1.78 12.57 36.06
CA SER A 114 1.85 13.66 37.06
C SER A 114 0.67 13.65 38.01
N VAL A 115 -0.44 12.99 37.66
CA VAL A 115 -1.60 12.83 38.52
C VAL A 115 -1.31 11.79 39.60
N PRO A 116 -1.48 12.11 40.90
CA PRO A 116 -1.23 11.18 41.98
C PRO A 116 -2.09 9.91 41.89
N ALA A 117 -1.56 8.79 42.37
CA ALA A 117 -2.32 7.53 42.39
C ALA A 117 -3.64 7.62 43.16
N ALA A 118 -3.65 8.40 44.25
CA ALA A 118 -4.86 8.63 45.04
C ALA A 118 -5.98 9.31 44.25
N ASP A 119 -5.65 10.25 43.38
CA ASP A 119 -6.63 10.96 42.54
C ASP A 119 -7.18 10.04 41.44
N VAL A 120 -6.36 9.14 40.87
CA VAL A 120 -6.81 8.10 39.95
C VAL A 120 -7.82 7.15 40.62
N GLU A 121 -7.53 6.73 41.86
CA GLU A 121 -8.43 5.88 42.67
C GLU A 121 -9.72 6.62 43.05
N GLU A 122 -9.65 7.92 43.35
CA GLU A 122 -10.83 8.70 43.62
C GLU A 122 -11.76 8.83 42.41
N TRP A 123 -11.21 9.07 41.18
CA TRP A 123 -12.01 9.09 39.98
C TRP A 123 -12.70 7.76 39.71
N LEU A 124 -12.01 6.63 39.93
CA LEU A 124 -12.59 5.29 39.82
C LEU A 124 -13.71 5.10 40.85
N SER A 125 -13.50 5.56 42.08
CA SER A 125 -14.46 5.51 43.15
C SER A 125 -15.69 6.40 42.87
N VAL A 126 -15.52 7.61 42.32
CA VAL A 126 -16.60 8.48 41.85
C VAL A 126 -17.42 7.76 40.79
N MET A 127 -16.78 7.16 39.79
CA MET A 127 -17.47 6.42 38.75
C MET A 127 -18.33 5.29 39.36
N ALA A 128 -17.74 4.47 40.25
CA ALA A 128 -18.43 3.36 40.90
C ALA A 128 -19.66 3.82 41.67
N ARG A 129 -19.53 4.89 42.49
CA ARG A 129 -20.65 5.45 43.29
C ARG A 129 -21.75 6.00 42.41
N ARG A 130 -21.41 6.74 41.33
CA ARG A 130 -22.39 7.36 40.43
C ARG A 130 -23.15 6.31 39.60
N HIS A 131 -22.44 5.26 39.08
CA HIS A 131 -23.12 4.16 38.39
C HIS A 131 -24.07 3.39 39.34
N ALA A 132 -23.59 3.04 40.55
CA ALA A 132 -24.45 2.38 41.52
C ALA A 132 -25.66 3.22 41.91
N GLY A 133 -25.51 4.53 42.14
CA GLY A 133 -26.56 5.45 42.44
C GLY A 133 -27.61 5.62 41.32
N ALA A 134 -27.22 5.42 40.08
CA ALA A 134 -28.10 5.43 38.92
C ALA A 134 -28.71 4.04 38.61
N GLY A 135 -28.38 3.01 39.37
CA GLY A 135 -28.84 1.64 39.12
C GLY A 135 -28.20 0.96 37.91
N LEU A 136 -27.08 1.50 37.40
CA LEU A 136 -26.36 0.95 36.28
C LEU A 136 -25.46 -0.21 36.70
N SER A 137 -25.17 -1.11 35.76
CA SER A 137 -24.20 -2.20 35.93
C SER A 137 -22.81 -1.68 36.28
N GLN A 138 -22.11 -2.42 37.14
CA GLN A 138 -20.70 -2.15 37.44
C GLN A 138 -19.72 -2.64 36.36
N ARG A 139 -20.22 -3.16 35.25
CA ARG A 139 -19.40 -3.69 34.16
C ARG A 139 -18.36 -2.68 33.62
N ALA A 140 -18.80 -1.47 33.34
CA ALA A 140 -17.92 -0.39 32.89
C ALA A 140 -16.88 0.02 33.95
N VAL A 141 -17.27 -0.03 35.25
CA VAL A 141 -16.38 0.26 36.37
C VAL A 141 -15.30 -0.81 36.51
N HIS A 142 -15.66 -2.10 36.47
CA HIS A 142 -14.71 -3.19 36.54
C HIS A 142 -13.73 -3.20 35.36
N ALA A 143 -14.18 -2.81 34.15
CA ALA A 143 -13.29 -2.61 33.01
C ALA A 143 -12.22 -1.54 33.27
N ARG A 144 -12.60 -0.39 33.89
CA ARG A 144 -11.66 0.68 34.30
C ARG A 144 -10.77 0.26 35.46
N GLU A 145 -11.29 -0.44 36.45
CA GLU A 145 -10.50 -1.02 37.53
C GLU A 145 -9.42 -1.97 37.00
N PHE A 146 -9.78 -2.82 36.03
CA PHE A 146 -8.80 -3.66 35.34
C PHE A 146 -7.68 -2.83 34.68
N MET A 147 -8.02 -1.74 33.98
CA MET A 147 -7.03 -0.86 33.35
C MET A 147 -6.13 -0.18 34.38
N VAL A 148 -6.68 0.34 35.46
CA VAL A 148 -5.92 0.97 36.56
C VAL A 148 -4.96 -0.03 37.19
N ALA A 149 -5.46 -1.21 37.59
CA ALA A 149 -4.65 -2.26 38.22
C ALA A 149 -3.51 -2.74 37.30
N ARG A 150 -3.78 -2.87 35.99
CA ARG A 150 -2.77 -3.23 34.99
C ARG A 150 -1.70 -2.14 34.84
N ASN A 151 -2.10 -0.88 34.79
CA ASN A 151 -1.18 0.25 34.67
C ASN A 151 -0.29 0.38 35.93
N PHE A 152 -0.83 0.13 37.11
CA PHE A 152 -0.07 0.13 38.37
C PHE A 152 0.79 -1.11 38.58
N GLY A 153 0.65 -2.12 37.72
CA GLY A 153 1.42 -3.38 37.82
C GLY A 153 0.87 -4.37 38.86
N ASP A 154 -0.34 -4.14 39.43
CA ASP A 154 -0.98 -5.04 40.35
C ASP A 154 -1.70 -6.18 39.60
N SER A 155 -0.96 -7.23 39.31
CA SER A 155 -1.48 -8.37 38.54
C SER A 155 -2.62 -9.13 39.26
N ARG A 156 -2.65 -9.14 40.60
CA ARG A 156 -3.71 -9.83 41.37
C ARG A 156 -5.02 -9.06 41.31
N ARG A 157 -4.94 -7.75 41.49
CA ARG A 157 -6.11 -6.85 41.35
C ARG A 157 -6.63 -6.86 39.91
N ALA A 158 -5.72 -6.82 38.93
CA ALA A 158 -6.08 -6.87 37.52
C ALA A 158 -6.82 -8.18 37.16
N ALA A 159 -6.40 -9.33 37.69
CA ALA A 159 -7.08 -10.61 37.47
C ALA A 159 -8.50 -10.60 38.06
N ARG A 160 -8.65 -10.18 39.31
CA ARG A 160 -9.98 -10.07 39.96
C ARG A 160 -10.92 -9.11 39.25
N ALA A 161 -10.40 -7.95 38.85
CA ALA A 161 -11.21 -6.96 38.12
C ALA A 161 -11.62 -7.48 36.73
N TYR A 162 -10.74 -8.24 36.06
CA TYR A 162 -11.04 -8.87 34.79
C TYR A 162 -12.17 -9.90 34.91
N ASP A 163 -12.13 -10.77 35.94
CA ASP A 163 -13.15 -11.77 36.17
C ASP A 163 -14.50 -11.08 36.52
N ALA A 164 -14.50 -10.10 37.45
CA ALA A 164 -15.68 -9.31 37.79
C ALA A 164 -16.26 -8.56 36.58
N TRP A 165 -15.42 -8.04 35.68
CA TRP A 165 -15.85 -7.42 34.44
C TRP A 165 -16.63 -8.39 33.54
N LEU A 166 -16.13 -9.63 33.38
CA LEU A 166 -16.80 -10.63 32.54
C LEU A 166 -18.08 -11.17 33.17
N GLU A 167 -18.16 -11.25 34.51
CA GLU A 167 -19.34 -11.71 35.23
C GLU A 167 -20.48 -10.68 35.32
N ALA A 168 -20.14 -9.38 35.30
CA ALA A 168 -21.14 -8.32 35.41
C ALA A 168 -22.06 -8.24 34.17
N ASP A 169 -23.36 -8.02 34.39
CA ASP A 169 -24.34 -7.89 33.32
C ASP A 169 -24.03 -6.71 32.41
N ARG A 170 -24.38 -6.85 31.12
CA ARG A 170 -24.28 -5.75 30.14
C ARG A 170 -25.57 -4.89 30.24
N ASP A 171 -25.38 -3.60 30.31
CA ASP A 171 -26.44 -2.60 30.14
C ASP A 171 -25.98 -1.52 29.14
N GLU A 172 -26.75 -0.46 29.00
CA GLU A 172 -26.47 0.69 28.12
C GLU A 172 -25.17 1.44 28.50
N SER A 173 -24.69 1.31 29.77
CA SER A 173 -23.46 1.93 30.24
C SER A 173 -22.20 1.11 29.85
N ALA A 174 -22.34 -0.10 29.36
CA ALA A 174 -21.22 -0.94 28.94
C ALA A 174 -20.55 -0.39 27.66
N ASP A 175 -19.25 -0.60 27.52
CA ASP A 175 -18.55 -0.30 26.28
C ASP A 175 -19.12 -1.11 25.11
N CYS A 176 -18.99 -0.61 23.87
CA CYS A 176 -19.42 -1.40 22.73
C CYS A 176 -18.69 -2.75 22.66
N ALA A 177 -19.37 -3.79 22.16
CA ALA A 177 -18.84 -5.13 22.14
C ALA A 177 -17.46 -5.22 21.46
N GLY A 178 -17.25 -4.46 20.38
CA GLY A 178 -15.96 -4.37 19.69
C GLY A 178 -14.84 -3.79 20.58
N CYS A 179 -15.13 -2.75 21.38
CA CYS A 179 -14.17 -2.19 22.32
C CYS A 179 -13.83 -3.17 23.44
N GLU A 180 -14.82 -3.91 23.98
CA GLU A 180 -14.57 -4.92 24.99
C GLU A 180 -13.68 -6.06 24.46
N LEU A 181 -13.94 -6.53 23.24
CA LEU A 181 -13.07 -7.53 22.57
C LEU A 181 -11.64 -7.01 22.39
N ALA A 182 -11.51 -5.73 22.01
CA ALA A 182 -10.20 -5.09 21.87
C ALA A 182 -9.40 -5.15 23.19
N TRP A 183 -9.99 -4.73 24.29
CA TRP A 183 -9.31 -4.69 25.59
C TRP A 183 -9.04 -6.09 26.19
N ARG A 184 -9.95 -7.03 25.98
CA ARG A 184 -9.76 -8.42 26.38
C ARG A 184 -8.58 -9.05 25.65
N GLY A 185 -8.49 -8.83 24.34
CA GLY A 185 -7.32 -9.26 23.55
C GLY A 185 -6.02 -8.60 24.01
N GLN A 186 -6.02 -7.29 24.30
CA GLN A 186 -4.86 -6.61 24.88
C GLN A 186 -4.44 -7.19 26.25
N ALA A 187 -5.39 -7.65 27.07
CA ALA A 187 -5.10 -8.35 28.32
C ALA A 187 -4.32 -9.66 28.07
N HIS A 188 -4.76 -10.44 27.08
CA HIS A 188 -4.07 -11.66 26.67
C HIS A 188 -2.68 -11.36 26.08
N ALA A 189 -2.56 -10.42 25.15
CA ALA A 189 -1.27 -10.05 24.54
C ALA A 189 -0.25 -9.55 25.60
N ALA A 190 -0.70 -8.83 26.63
CA ALA A 190 0.15 -8.38 27.73
C ALA A 190 0.58 -9.55 28.66
N ARG A 191 -0.26 -10.58 28.85
CA ARG A 191 0.13 -11.82 29.55
C ARG A 191 1.15 -12.62 28.75
N ALA A 192 0.90 -12.78 27.44
CA ALA A 192 1.80 -13.42 26.51
C ALA A 192 3.19 -12.77 26.52
N GLN A 193 3.26 -11.44 26.43
CA GLN A 193 4.52 -10.72 26.46
C GLN A 193 5.33 -10.94 27.73
N ARG A 194 4.65 -10.98 28.88
CA ARG A 194 5.33 -11.26 30.17
C ARG A 194 5.82 -12.71 30.27
N ALA A 195 5.00 -13.65 29.83
CA ALA A 195 5.34 -15.07 29.82
C ALA A 195 6.55 -15.32 28.88
N ASP A 196 6.50 -14.77 27.68
CA ASP A 196 7.55 -14.89 26.67
C ASP A 196 8.88 -14.24 27.11
N ALA A 197 8.83 -13.13 27.84
CA ALA A 197 10.00 -12.49 28.43
C ALA A 197 10.67 -13.35 29.54
N ALA A 198 9.88 -14.17 30.23
CA ALA A 198 10.38 -15.11 31.20
C ALA A 198 10.92 -16.41 30.55
N GLN A 199 10.22 -16.91 29.55
CA GLN A 199 10.56 -18.11 28.79
C GLN A 199 10.02 -17.99 27.37
N PRO A 200 10.88 -17.91 26.34
CA PRO A 200 10.46 -17.81 24.96
C PRO A 200 9.46 -18.89 24.55
N GLY A 201 8.38 -18.50 23.87
CA GLY A 201 7.30 -19.37 23.41
C GLY A 201 6.24 -19.71 24.46
N SER A 202 6.42 -19.38 25.74
CA SER A 202 5.43 -19.71 26.79
C SER A 202 4.16 -18.84 26.72
N GLY A 203 4.17 -17.75 25.98
CA GLY A 203 3.03 -16.86 25.75
C GLY A 203 2.12 -17.24 24.58
N ALA A 204 2.45 -18.27 23.79
CA ALA A 204 1.77 -18.58 22.53
C ALA A 204 0.25 -18.76 22.65
N ALA A 205 -0.23 -19.44 23.69
CA ALA A 205 -1.66 -19.66 23.91
C ALA A 205 -2.44 -18.35 24.16
N ASP A 206 -1.83 -17.42 24.90
CA ASP A 206 -2.42 -16.09 25.13
C ASP A 206 -2.35 -15.22 23.88
N ASP A 207 -1.30 -15.29 23.07
CA ASP A 207 -1.21 -14.61 21.78
C ASP A 207 -2.32 -15.09 20.82
N GLU A 208 -2.52 -16.38 20.69
CA GLU A 208 -3.61 -16.95 19.89
C GLU A 208 -4.99 -16.52 20.44
N ALA A 209 -5.17 -16.44 21.75
CA ALA A 209 -6.40 -15.96 22.35
C ALA A 209 -6.66 -14.47 22.04
N ALA A 210 -5.61 -13.62 22.06
CA ALA A 210 -5.69 -12.22 21.68
C ALA A 210 -6.13 -12.06 20.23
N LEU A 211 -5.49 -12.77 19.31
CA LEU A 211 -5.81 -12.71 17.87
C LEU A 211 -7.24 -13.17 17.59
N ARG A 212 -7.70 -14.28 18.21
CA ARG A 212 -9.10 -14.73 18.08
C ARG A 212 -10.13 -13.71 18.57
N LEU A 213 -9.83 -12.98 19.63
CA LEU A 213 -10.73 -11.94 20.15
C LEU A 213 -10.79 -10.70 19.23
N TRP A 214 -9.69 -10.37 18.56
CA TRP A 214 -9.60 -9.21 17.67
C TRP A 214 -10.16 -9.47 16.27
N GLU A 215 -10.13 -10.71 15.80
CA GLU A 215 -10.52 -11.09 14.44
C GLU A 215 -11.93 -10.60 14.04
N PRO A 216 -12.99 -10.76 14.85
CA PRO A 216 -14.32 -10.28 14.48
C PRO A 216 -14.38 -8.74 14.33
N VAL A 217 -13.60 -8.00 15.13
CA VAL A 217 -13.52 -6.53 15.02
C VAL A 217 -12.75 -6.13 13.76
N LEU A 218 -11.68 -6.83 13.43
CA LEU A 218 -10.87 -6.59 12.24
C LEU A 218 -11.66 -6.90 10.95
N ARG A 219 -12.51 -7.93 10.95
CA ARG A 219 -13.40 -8.24 9.83
C ARG A 219 -14.53 -7.21 9.65
N GLY A 220 -14.85 -6.43 10.70
CA GLY A 220 -15.93 -5.46 10.66
C GLY A 220 -17.28 -6.01 11.11
N ASP A 221 -17.32 -7.15 11.83
CA ASP A 221 -18.54 -7.71 12.41
C ASP A 221 -19.17 -6.77 13.46
N TYR A 222 -18.43 -5.75 13.88
CA TYR A 222 -18.86 -4.73 14.83
C TYR A 222 -18.70 -3.32 14.24
N PRO A 223 -19.66 -2.40 14.43
CA PRO A 223 -19.62 -1.06 13.84
C PRO A 223 -18.61 -0.11 14.53
N CYS A 224 -17.60 -0.63 15.20
CA CYS A 224 -16.59 0.15 15.92
C CYS A 224 -15.36 0.43 15.03
N THR A 225 -15.42 1.48 14.22
CA THR A 225 -14.34 1.89 13.32
C THR A 225 -13.12 2.43 14.05
N SER A 226 -13.29 3.01 15.25
CA SER A 226 -12.22 3.68 16.01
C SER A 226 -11.12 2.72 16.54
N ARG A 227 -11.36 1.42 16.59
CA ARG A 227 -10.41 0.43 17.15
C ARG A 227 -9.63 -0.34 16.10
N ARG A 228 -10.09 -0.36 14.86
CA ARG A 228 -9.50 -1.21 13.83
C ARG A 228 -8.03 -0.92 13.57
N SER A 229 -7.67 0.35 13.37
CA SER A 229 -6.28 0.74 13.13
C SER A 229 -5.35 0.38 14.32
N ALA A 230 -5.85 0.57 15.54
CA ALA A 230 -5.12 0.17 16.75
C ALA A 230 -4.95 -1.35 16.83
N LEU A 231 -5.98 -2.14 16.51
CA LEU A 231 -5.92 -3.61 16.57
C LEU A 231 -5.02 -4.21 15.48
N LEU A 232 -4.95 -3.60 14.29
CA LEU A 232 -3.97 -4.00 13.29
C LEU A 232 -2.55 -3.84 13.82
N ALA A 233 -2.25 -2.71 14.49
CA ALA A 233 -0.95 -2.47 15.11
C ALA A 233 -0.69 -3.36 16.33
N ASP A 234 -1.68 -3.53 17.22
CA ASP A 234 -1.59 -4.36 18.43
C ASP A 234 -1.37 -5.84 18.10
N SER A 235 -1.82 -6.30 16.94
CA SER A 235 -1.64 -7.68 16.49
C SER A 235 -0.23 -8.00 15.98
N LEU A 236 0.58 -6.98 15.63
CA LEU A 236 1.93 -7.20 15.08
C LEU A 236 2.85 -7.96 16.06
N PRO A 237 3.01 -7.55 17.35
CA PRO A 237 3.88 -8.27 18.27
C PRO A 237 3.45 -9.73 18.52
N PRO A 238 2.17 -10.07 18.77
CA PRO A 238 1.69 -11.44 18.84
C PRO A 238 2.02 -12.28 17.61
N LEU A 239 1.72 -11.76 16.41
CA LEU A 239 1.99 -12.47 15.16
C LEU A 239 3.48 -12.75 14.96
N LEU A 240 4.35 -11.78 15.29
CA LEU A 240 5.81 -11.96 15.22
C LEU A 240 6.31 -13.00 16.23
N ARG A 241 5.73 -13.08 17.45
CA ARG A 241 6.09 -14.13 18.43
C ARG A 241 5.63 -15.52 18.01
N LEU A 242 4.47 -15.61 17.35
CA LEU A 242 3.94 -16.86 16.80
C LEU A 242 4.61 -17.29 15.48
N GLY A 243 5.50 -16.49 14.92
CA GLY A 243 6.11 -16.77 13.61
C GLY A 243 5.17 -16.61 12.41
N ARG A 244 3.99 -16.00 12.59
CA ARG A 244 3.01 -15.71 11.51
C ARG A 244 3.42 -14.44 10.76
N ILE A 245 4.60 -14.49 10.13
CA ILE A 245 5.30 -13.31 9.58
C ILE A 245 4.54 -12.67 8.40
N GLU A 246 3.96 -13.50 7.51
CA GLU A 246 3.23 -13.04 6.35
C GLU A 246 1.95 -12.27 6.74
N GLU A 247 1.24 -12.78 7.73
CA GLU A 247 0.06 -12.09 8.26
C GLU A 247 0.44 -10.78 8.98
N ALA A 248 1.56 -10.78 9.72
CA ALA A 248 2.08 -9.56 10.32
C ALA A 248 2.43 -8.51 9.24
N ARG A 249 2.99 -8.94 8.09
CA ARG A 249 3.24 -8.06 6.94
C ARG A 249 1.94 -7.42 6.44
N SER A 250 0.93 -8.24 6.12
CA SER A 250 -0.35 -7.75 5.59
C SER A 250 -0.98 -6.74 6.56
N ARG A 251 -1.01 -7.06 7.87
CA ARG A 251 -1.54 -6.16 8.90
C ARG A 251 -0.71 -4.88 9.08
N HIS A 252 0.62 -4.96 8.90
CA HIS A 252 1.48 -3.77 8.93
C HIS A 252 1.18 -2.84 7.75
N VAL A 253 1.14 -3.38 6.54
CA VAL A 253 0.93 -2.61 5.30
C VAL A 253 -0.45 -1.93 5.34
N ALA A 254 -1.51 -2.69 5.63
CA ALA A 254 -2.87 -2.17 5.75
C ALA A 254 -3.02 -1.19 6.92
N GLY A 255 -2.49 -1.53 8.09
CA GLY A 255 -2.63 -0.71 9.31
C GLY A 255 -1.90 0.62 9.24
N TYR A 256 -0.69 0.66 8.66
CA TYR A 256 0.07 1.89 8.53
C TYR A 256 -0.62 2.90 7.58
N LEU A 257 -1.24 2.43 6.50
CA LEU A 257 -2.05 3.30 5.62
C LEU A 257 -3.14 4.06 6.39
N LEU A 258 -3.77 3.41 7.37
CA LEU A 258 -4.87 4.01 8.13
C LEU A 258 -4.41 5.08 9.14
N VAL A 259 -3.14 5.04 9.56
CA VAL A 259 -2.63 5.88 10.66
C VAL A 259 -1.60 6.91 10.22
N ARG A 260 -0.97 6.77 9.06
CA ARG A 260 0.12 7.64 8.63
C ARG A 260 -0.29 9.13 8.57
N ASP A 261 -1.52 9.41 8.09
CA ASP A 261 -2.08 10.76 7.93
C ASP A 261 -3.17 11.08 8.96
N ALA A 262 -3.38 10.21 9.96
CA ALA A 262 -4.37 10.43 10.99
C ALA A 262 -3.80 11.34 12.08
N PRO A 263 -4.33 12.57 12.26
CA PRO A 263 -3.83 13.51 13.27
C PRO A 263 -4.04 13.00 14.70
N THR A 264 -4.82 11.94 14.85
CA THR A 264 -5.21 11.30 16.10
C THR A 264 -4.58 9.92 16.33
N ALA A 265 -3.65 9.49 15.46
CA ALA A 265 -2.95 8.23 15.67
C ALA A 265 -2.09 8.29 16.94
N GLY A 266 -2.46 7.50 17.94
CA GLY A 266 -1.73 7.42 19.20
C GLY A 266 -0.30 6.92 19.00
N GLY A 267 0.66 7.47 19.76
CA GLY A 267 2.08 7.10 19.68
C GLY A 267 2.32 5.60 19.86
N GLY A 268 1.47 4.90 20.61
CA GLY A 268 1.54 3.44 20.79
C GLY A 268 1.27 2.65 19.51
N VAL A 269 0.34 3.11 18.67
CA VAL A 269 0.00 2.48 17.38
C VAL A 269 1.18 2.56 16.42
N LEU A 270 1.72 3.77 16.22
CA LEU A 270 2.87 3.98 15.35
C LEU A 270 4.13 3.29 15.86
N ALA A 271 4.30 3.20 17.20
CA ALA A 271 5.40 2.47 17.82
C ALA A 271 5.42 0.99 17.43
N SER A 272 4.27 0.34 17.31
CA SER A 272 4.17 -1.07 16.89
C SER A 272 4.58 -1.27 15.43
N HIS A 273 4.22 -0.34 14.54
CA HIS A 273 4.66 -0.37 13.14
C HIS A 273 6.18 -0.15 13.01
N LEU A 274 6.76 0.74 13.81
CA LEU A 274 8.20 0.99 13.82
C LEU A 274 8.97 -0.22 14.40
N GLU A 275 8.47 -0.83 15.49
CA GLU A 275 9.00 -2.07 16.05
C GLU A 275 8.99 -3.21 15.01
N PHE A 276 7.87 -3.37 14.29
CA PHE A 276 7.76 -4.34 13.22
C PHE A 276 8.88 -4.16 12.17
N CYS A 277 9.10 -2.94 11.68
CA CYS A 277 10.16 -2.65 10.71
C CYS A 277 11.56 -3.03 11.26
N ALA A 278 11.86 -2.66 12.51
CA ALA A 278 13.14 -2.98 13.15
C ALA A 278 13.35 -4.49 13.36
N ARG A 279 12.28 -5.29 13.43
CA ARG A 279 12.35 -6.73 13.68
C ARG A 279 12.29 -7.60 12.43
N THR A 280 11.94 -7.02 11.29
CA THR A 280 11.69 -7.76 10.04
C THR A 280 12.65 -7.38 8.90
N GLY A 281 13.78 -6.69 9.21
CA GLY A 281 14.76 -6.28 8.21
C GLY A 281 14.27 -5.17 7.29
N ASN A 282 13.34 -4.34 7.77
CA ASN A 282 12.74 -3.22 7.03
C ASN A 282 13.17 -1.87 7.60
N GLU A 283 14.44 -1.74 7.98
CA GLU A 283 14.99 -0.54 8.62
C GLU A 283 14.85 0.70 7.74
N ALA A 284 14.92 0.56 6.42
CA ALA A 284 14.69 1.66 5.47
C ALA A 284 13.26 2.20 5.56
N ARG A 285 12.26 1.30 5.62
CA ARG A 285 10.86 1.67 5.86
C ARG A 285 10.66 2.28 7.24
N GLY A 286 11.34 1.73 8.25
CA GLY A 286 11.35 2.30 9.60
C GLY A 286 11.87 3.74 9.64
N LEU A 287 12.91 4.07 8.87
CA LEU A 287 13.44 5.44 8.74
C LEU A 287 12.45 6.38 8.04
N GLU A 288 11.76 5.90 7.03
CA GLU A 288 10.71 6.66 6.35
C GLU A 288 9.58 7.01 7.34
N ILE A 289 9.06 6.01 8.07
CA ILE A 289 8.06 6.22 9.12
C ILE A 289 8.55 7.21 10.20
N LEU A 290 9.79 7.07 10.65
CA LEU A 290 10.38 7.99 11.60
C LEU A 290 10.40 9.42 11.06
N THR A 291 10.80 9.62 9.81
CA THR A 291 10.88 10.93 9.18
C THR A 291 9.50 11.58 9.02
N GLU A 292 8.51 10.80 8.61
CA GLU A 292 7.13 11.27 8.43
C GLU A 292 6.47 11.67 9.77
N GLN A 293 6.71 10.89 10.84
CA GLN A 293 5.94 10.96 12.07
C GLN A 293 6.62 11.69 13.23
N ASP A 294 7.93 11.91 13.19
CA ASP A 294 8.68 12.46 14.34
C ASP A 294 8.19 13.85 14.77
N ALA A 295 7.82 14.71 13.83
CA ALA A 295 7.31 16.05 14.14
C ALA A 295 5.99 16.01 14.93
N ALA A 296 5.08 15.07 14.60
CA ALA A 296 3.81 14.91 15.30
C ALA A 296 4.02 14.43 16.74
N HIS A 297 5.00 13.55 17.00
CA HIS A 297 5.27 12.98 18.31
C HIS A 297 6.07 13.89 19.24
N ARG A 298 6.58 15.02 18.74
CA ARG A 298 7.22 16.06 19.56
C ARG A 298 6.24 17.00 20.23
N ARG A 299 4.98 17.01 19.82
CA ARG A 299 3.95 17.89 20.39
C ARG A 299 3.69 17.56 21.87
N PRO A 300 3.53 18.57 22.74
CA PRO A 300 3.33 18.35 24.17
C PRO A 300 1.95 17.75 24.52
N ASP A 301 1.00 17.88 23.60
CA ASP A 301 -0.39 17.38 23.73
C ASP A 301 -0.57 15.89 23.39
N VAL A 302 0.53 15.20 22.98
CA VAL A 302 0.50 13.76 22.74
C VAL A 302 0.53 12.97 24.06
N ASP A 303 -0.27 11.89 24.12
CA ASP A 303 -0.30 10.94 25.25
C ASP A 303 1.10 10.57 25.77
N PRO A 304 1.41 10.79 27.08
CA PRO A 304 2.73 10.45 27.63
C PRO A 304 3.14 8.99 27.51
N ALA A 305 2.20 8.05 27.65
CA ALA A 305 2.45 6.62 27.52
C ALA A 305 2.78 6.25 26.08
N GLY A 306 2.00 6.74 25.12
CA GLY A 306 2.23 6.54 23.68
C GLY A 306 3.55 7.16 23.23
N ARG A 307 3.93 8.34 23.73
CA ARG A 307 5.21 8.98 23.48
C ARG A 307 6.39 8.15 24.01
N GLY A 308 6.23 7.54 25.19
CA GLY A 308 7.22 6.61 25.75
C GLY A 308 7.42 5.38 24.89
N ALA A 309 6.31 4.79 24.41
CA ALA A 309 6.34 3.64 23.50
C ALA A 309 7.01 3.98 22.16
N TRP A 310 6.68 5.13 21.56
CA TRP A 310 7.32 5.63 20.34
C TRP A 310 8.85 5.75 20.51
N ARG A 311 9.32 6.42 21.57
CA ARG A 311 10.75 6.58 21.86
C ARG A 311 11.47 5.24 22.02
N ALA A 312 10.84 4.27 22.67
CA ALA A 312 11.42 2.93 22.81
C ALA A 312 11.57 2.22 21.46
N SER A 313 10.58 2.37 20.55
CA SER A 313 10.67 1.81 19.20
C SER A 313 11.67 2.55 18.31
N VAL A 314 11.82 3.88 18.47
CA VAL A 314 12.86 4.67 17.80
C VAL A 314 14.26 4.19 18.25
N ALA A 315 14.46 3.98 19.56
CA ALA A 315 15.73 3.44 20.08
C ALA A 315 16.03 2.03 19.53
N LEU A 316 14.99 1.18 19.40
CA LEU A 316 15.12 -0.15 18.81
C LEU A 316 15.56 -0.08 17.34
N LEU A 317 14.92 0.78 16.53
CA LEU A 317 15.30 1.00 15.14
C LEU A 317 16.73 1.55 15.02
N ALA A 318 17.07 2.58 15.81
CA ALA A 318 18.40 3.19 15.79
C ALA A 318 19.49 2.18 16.16
N ARG A 319 19.26 1.32 17.15
CA ARG A 319 20.16 0.21 17.49
C ARG A 319 20.36 -0.75 16.31
N ARG A 320 19.27 -1.09 15.59
CA ARG A 320 19.41 -1.92 14.38
C ARG A 320 20.28 -1.28 13.31
N LEU A 321 20.15 0.04 13.11
CA LEU A 321 21.02 0.78 12.19
C LEU A 321 22.48 0.70 12.63
N VAL A 322 22.78 0.85 13.93
CA VAL A 322 24.14 0.70 14.48
C VAL A 322 24.67 -0.73 14.26
N GLU A 323 23.87 -1.75 14.56
CA GLU A 323 24.24 -3.16 14.36
C GLU A 323 24.55 -3.51 12.89
N LEU A 324 23.90 -2.81 11.95
CA LEU A 324 24.12 -2.94 10.49
C LEU A 324 25.28 -2.06 9.97
N GLY A 325 26.00 -1.36 10.84
CA GLY A 325 27.13 -0.49 10.46
C GLY A 325 26.75 0.92 10.04
N HIS A 326 25.49 1.34 10.26
CA HIS A 326 24.99 2.68 9.94
C HIS A 326 24.98 3.63 11.16
N GLY A 327 25.87 3.45 12.12
CA GLY A 327 25.90 4.27 13.35
C GLY A 327 26.06 5.76 13.09
N ASP A 328 26.78 6.15 12.05
CA ASP A 328 27.02 7.54 11.65
C ASP A 328 25.95 8.11 10.69
N LEU A 329 24.95 7.30 10.29
CA LEU A 329 23.89 7.76 9.40
C LEU A 329 23.16 8.96 10.02
N PRO A 330 23.04 10.11 9.30
CA PRO A 330 22.25 11.23 9.77
C PRO A 330 20.76 10.88 9.72
N VAL A 331 20.11 10.95 10.87
CA VAL A 331 18.69 10.62 11.05
C VAL A 331 17.97 11.81 11.70
N PRO A 332 16.65 11.99 11.51
CA PRO A 332 15.88 13.00 12.21
C PRO A 332 15.98 12.81 13.72
N GLY A 333 16.31 13.88 14.42
CA GLY A 333 16.40 13.88 15.87
C GLY A 333 15.45 14.86 16.54
N PRO A 334 15.25 14.76 17.86
CA PRO A 334 14.44 15.71 18.62
C PRO A 334 14.86 17.15 18.36
N GLY A 335 13.90 18.04 18.06
CA GLY A 335 14.16 19.45 17.76
C GLY A 335 14.54 19.79 16.31
N GLY A 336 14.49 18.82 15.35
CA GLY A 336 14.77 19.08 13.93
C GLY A 336 16.25 19.15 13.57
N SER A 337 17.18 18.89 14.51
CA SER A 337 18.59 18.75 14.22
C SER A 337 18.90 17.33 13.75
N ALA A 338 19.70 17.19 12.68
CA ALA A 338 20.22 15.88 12.28
C ALA A 338 21.14 15.34 13.38
N ARG A 339 20.95 14.06 13.72
CA ARG A 339 21.77 13.31 14.66
C ARG A 339 22.29 12.05 14.00
N THR A 340 23.34 11.44 14.55
CA THR A 340 23.73 10.11 14.12
C THR A 340 22.78 9.06 14.69
N ALA A 341 22.62 7.95 14.00
CA ALA A 341 21.81 6.83 14.50
C ALA A 341 22.28 6.35 15.89
N ALA A 342 23.59 6.33 16.14
CA ALA A 342 24.16 5.97 17.44
C ALA A 342 23.77 6.96 18.55
N ALA A 343 23.77 8.25 18.26
CA ALA A 343 23.35 9.27 19.22
C ALA A 343 21.83 9.19 19.49
N LEU A 344 21.04 8.94 18.44
CA LEU A 344 19.59 8.79 18.57
C LEU A 344 19.21 7.57 19.41
N GLU A 345 19.91 6.43 19.27
CA GLU A 345 19.69 5.23 20.08
C GLU A 345 19.78 5.56 21.57
N GLN A 346 20.89 6.20 21.99
CA GLN A 346 21.14 6.51 23.39
C GLN A 346 20.11 7.48 23.96
N GLU A 347 19.82 8.56 23.22
CA GLU A 347 18.87 9.59 23.63
C GLU A 347 17.44 9.06 23.72
N ALA A 348 16.97 8.34 22.69
CA ALA A 348 15.61 7.79 22.66
C ALA A 348 15.41 6.74 23.77
N ALA A 349 16.41 5.89 24.03
CA ALA A 349 16.37 4.91 25.11
C ALA A 349 16.30 5.59 26.50
N SER A 350 17.10 6.64 26.75
CA SER A 350 17.07 7.41 27.99
C SER A 350 15.70 8.04 28.21
N LEU A 351 15.17 8.74 27.20
CA LEU A 351 13.88 9.41 27.27
C LEU A 351 12.70 8.43 27.44
N ALA A 352 12.79 7.22 26.88
CA ALA A 352 11.79 6.18 27.09
C ALA A 352 11.81 5.65 28.53
N LEU A 353 13.01 5.41 29.10
CA LEU A 353 13.17 4.96 30.48
C LEU A 353 12.78 6.03 31.51
N GLU A 354 13.06 7.30 31.24
CA GLU A 354 12.64 8.44 32.07
C GLU A 354 11.12 8.58 32.10
N ALA A 355 10.45 8.45 30.91
CA ALA A 355 9.01 8.47 30.85
C ALA A 355 8.38 7.29 31.66
N ALA A 356 8.95 6.08 31.53
CA ALA A 356 8.52 4.91 32.28
C ALA A 356 8.73 5.06 33.80
N ALA A 357 9.85 5.74 34.18
CA ALA A 357 10.16 5.98 35.59
C ALA A 357 9.07 6.80 36.28
N ARG A 358 8.50 7.81 35.62
CA ARG A 358 7.41 8.64 36.19
C ARG A 358 6.16 7.84 36.49
N PHE A 359 5.78 6.89 35.61
CA PHE A 359 4.67 5.98 35.86
C PHE A 359 4.98 5.00 37.00
N ASP A 360 6.22 4.50 37.07
CA ASP A 360 6.65 3.60 38.14
C ASP A 360 6.71 4.31 39.52
N GLU A 361 7.16 5.56 39.57
CA GLU A 361 7.18 6.41 40.78
C GLU A 361 5.75 6.64 41.29
N ARG A 362 4.81 6.96 40.42
CA ARG A 362 3.39 7.11 40.77
C ARG A 362 2.79 5.86 41.38
N ALA A 363 3.09 4.69 40.77
CA ALA A 363 2.54 3.39 41.15
C ALA A 363 3.38 2.65 42.23
N ALA A 364 4.48 3.22 42.68
CA ALA A 364 5.49 2.56 43.54
C ALA A 364 5.90 1.16 43.00
N SER A 365 6.07 1.05 41.68
CA SER A 365 6.35 -0.20 40.97
C SER A 365 7.59 -0.07 40.08
N GLY A 366 8.01 -1.15 39.42
CA GLY A 366 9.04 -1.14 38.39
C GLY A 366 8.54 -1.67 37.05
N HIS A 367 7.22 -1.79 36.93
CA HIS A 367 6.55 -2.45 35.83
C HIS A 367 6.80 -1.77 34.47
N HIS A 368 6.70 -0.46 34.38
CA HIS A 368 6.85 0.27 33.14
C HIS A 368 8.29 0.27 32.64
N ARG A 369 9.28 0.48 33.52
CA ARG A 369 10.71 0.37 33.16
C ARG A 369 11.08 -1.04 32.72
N ALA A 370 10.51 -2.07 33.37
CA ALA A 370 10.73 -3.45 32.97
C ALA A 370 10.17 -3.71 31.55
N ALA A 371 8.98 -3.19 31.22
CA ALA A 371 8.39 -3.31 29.89
C ALA A 371 9.21 -2.59 28.80
N VAL A 372 9.72 -1.37 29.08
CA VAL A 372 10.61 -0.64 28.16
C VAL A 372 11.91 -1.41 27.94
N ARG A 373 12.56 -1.92 29.01
CA ARG A 373 13.77 -2.73 28.88
C ARG A 373 13.56 -3.99 28.07
N ALA A 374 12.43 -4.68 28.26
CA ALA A 374 12.07 -5.85 27.47
C ALA A 374 11.91 -5.50 25.98
N ARG A 375 11.25 -4.37 25.65
CA ARG A 375 11.15 -3.88 24.28
C ARG A 375 12.52 -3.55 23.67
N LEU A 376 13.36 -2.84 24.40
CA LEU A 376 14.72 -2.51 23.97
C LEU A 376 15.59 -3.77 23.76
N ALA A 377 15.30 -4.88 24.42
CA ALA A 377 16.02 -6.13 24.27
C ALA A 377 15.54 -6.99 23.08
N LEU A 378 14.49 -6.61 22.39
CA LEU A 378 13.96 -7.37 21.25
C LEU A 378 15.00 -7.54 20.13
N ARG A 379 14.95 -8.69 19.47
CA ARG A 379 15.84 -9.06 18.37
C ARG A 379 15.05 -9.21 17.08
N PRO A 380 15.70 -9.10 15.89
CA PRO A 380 15.06 -9.42 14.62
C PRO A 380 14.50 -10.84 14.61
N CYS A 381 13.33 -11.00 13.99
CA CYS A 381 12.71 -12.31 13.77
C CYS A 381 13.16 -12.90 12.43
N VAL A 382 13.33 -12.03 11.44
CA VAL A 382 13.81 -12.38 10.09
C VAL A 382 14.82 -11.33 9.63
N SER A 383 15.73 -11.73 8.76
CA SER A 383 16.77 -10.83 8.22
C SER A 383 16.19 -9.83 7.22
N ARG A 384 15.14 -10.24 6.50
CA ARG A 384 14.49 -9.44 5.44
C ARG A 384 13.10 -9.99 5.13
N LEU A 385 12.11 -9.11 5.11
CA LEU A 385 10.73 -9.42 4.71
C LEU A 385 10.30 -8.42 3.63
N PRO A 386 10.07 -8.83 2.38
CA PRO A 386 9.57 -7.94 1.34
C PRO A 386 8.15 -7.45 1.66
N LEU A 387 7.96 -6.13 1.72
CA LEU A 387 6.66 -5.53 2.06
C LEU A 387 5.75 -5.30 0.85
N GLY A 388 6.33 -5.17 -0.35
CA GLY A 388 5.59 -4.74 -1.54
C GLY A 388 5.27 -3.23 -1.56
N VAL A 389 5.78 -2.47 -0.59
CA VAL A 389 5.61 -1.02 -0.45
C VAL A 389 6.87 -0.38 0.16
N GLY A 390 7.07 0.91 -0.10
CA GLY A 390 8.14 1.70 0.52
C GLY A 390 9.53 1.50 -0.09
N PRO A 391 10.57 2.08 0.52
CA PRO A 391 11.94 1.99 0.04
C PRO A 391 12.49 0.57 0.16
N GLY A 392 13.39 0.20 -0.73
CA GLY A 392 14.03 -1.12 -0.76
C GLY A 392 14.94 -1.36 0.45
N THR A 393 16.23 -1.01 0.30
CA THR A 393 17.24 -1.21 1.35
C THR A 393 17.91 0.10 1.75
N LEU A 394 18.53 0.08 2.92
CA LEU A 394 19.44 1.16 3.32
C LEU A 394 20.57 1.30 2.30
N PRO A 395 21.09 2.53 2.07
CA PRO A 395 22.34 2.71 1.36
C PRO A 395 23.41 1.84 2.00
N GLN A 396 24.38 1.32 1.23
CA GLN A 396 25.49 0.63 1.87
C GLN A 396 26.17 1.58 2.87
N PRO A 397 26.60 1.06 4.05
CA PRO A 397 27.35 1.88 4.98
C PRO A 397 28.49 2.55 4.22
N GLY A 398 28.57 3.87 4.28
CA GLY A 398 29.72 4.58 3.72
C GLY A 398 30.98 3.94 4.30
N ALA A 399 31.98 3.70 3.49
CA ALA A 399 33.29 3.39 4.04
C ALA A 399 33.59 4.43 5.12
N PRO A 400 34.13 4.03 6.31
CA PRO A 400 34.34 4.97 7.41
C PRO A 400 34.96 6.24 6.85
N SER A 401 34.42 7.39 7.17
CA SER A 401 34.88 8.69 6.68
C SER A 401 36.22 9.02 7.36
N GLU A 402 37.25 8.73 6.68
CA GLU A 402 38.69 8.65 6.84
C GLU A 402 39.14 7.18 6.94
N PRO A 403 39.33 6.50 5.77
CA PRO A 403 40.21 5.36 5.81
C PRO A 403 41.59 5.92 6.21
N ALA A 404 42.14 5.39 7.27
CA ALA A 404 43.62 5.41 7.44
C ALA A 404 44.20 5.11 6.06
N ALA A 405 45.00 5.99 5.48
CA ALA A 405 45.41 6.07 4.08
C ALA A 405 45.40 4.70 3.41
N ALA A 406 44.33 4.36 2.70
CA ALA A 406 44.20 3.05 2.07
C ALA A 406 45.34 2.97 1.05
N ASP A 407 46.16 1.97 1.16
CA ASP A 407 47.30 1.76 0.24
C ASP A 407 46.76 1.71 -1.19
N PRO A 408 47.13 2.67 -2.08
CA PRO A 408 46.69 2.68 -3.46
C PRO A 408 46.98 1.40 -4.21
N HIS A 409 48.11 0.77 -3.91
CA HIS A 409 48.49 -0.51 -4.53
C HIS A 409 47.62 -1.68 -4.07
N ALA A 410 47.17 -1.68 -2.80
CA ALA A 410 46.21 -2.68 -2.31
C ALA A 410 44.85 -2.51 -3.00
N MET A 411 44.42 -1.26 -3.21
CA MET A 411 43.16 -0.96 -3.92
C MET A 411 43.22 -1.34 -5.40
N LEU A 412 44.33 -1.09 -6.09
CA LEU A 412 44.56 -1.57 -7.45
C LEU A 412 44.57 -3.12 -7.54
N ALA A 413 45.20 -3.79 -6.58
CA ALA A 413 45.19 -5.24 -6.50
C ALA A 413 43.77 -5.82 -6.32
N GLU A 414 42.94 -5.20 -5.49
CA GLU A 414 41.55 -5.60 -5.28
C GLU A 414 40.69 -5.32 -6.54
N ALA A 415 40.86 -4.17 -7.20
CA ALA A 415 40.17 -3.87 -8.45
C ALA A 415 40.55 -4.88 -9.56
N ARG A 416 41.83 -5.27 -9.65
CA ARG A 416 42.30 -6.32 -10.55
C ARG A 416 41.67 -7.68 -10.24
N ARG A 417 41.62 -8.05 -8.95
CA ARG A 417 41.01 -9.30 -8.51
C ARG A 417 39.51 -9.35 -8.89
N LEU A 418 38.76 -8.29 -8.62
CA LEU A 418 37.33 -8.19 -8.96
C LEU A 418 37.12 -8.22 -10.48
N SER A 419 38.00 -7.55 -11.27
CA SER A 419 37.93 -7.58 -12.73
C SER A 419 38.23 -8.96 -13.29
N ALA A 420 39.21 -9.68 -12.74
CA ALA A 420 39.50 -11.06 -13.16
C ALA A 420 38.29 -11.99 -12.94
N LEU A 421 37.58 -11.81 -11.84
CA LEU A 421 36.33 -12.50 -11.58
C LEU A 421 35.16 -11.97 -12.44
N GLY A 422 35.28 -10.78 -13.06
CA GLY A 422 34.18 -10.08 -13.72
C GLY A 422 33.08 -9.67 -12.74
N HIS A 423 33.45 -9.40 -11.48
CA HIS A 423 32.50 -9.08 -10.41
C HIS A 423 31.82 -7.72 -10.67
N PRO A 424 30.51 -7.56 -10.44
CA PRO A 424 29.79 -6.30 -10.67
C PRO A 424 30.40 -5.09 -9.96
N ARG A 425 31.03 -5.28 -8.79
CA ARG A 425 31.73 -4.23 -8.03
C ARG A 425 33.09 -3.84 -8.60
N ALA A 426 33.58 -4.49 -9.65
CA ALA A 426 34.88 -4.15 -10.22
C ALA A 426 34.94 -2.70 -10.69
N ALA A 427 33.89 -2.19 -11.32
CA ALA A 427 33.80 -0.81 -11.80
C ALA A 427 33.99 0.22 -10.68
N THR A 428 33.29 0.06 -9.55
CA THR A 428 33.41 0.92 -8.39
C THR A 428 34.77 0.81 -7.70
N ALA A 429 35.36 -0.39 -7.72
CA ALA A 429 36.71 -0.61 -7.18
C ALA A 429 37.78 0.13 -8.00
N TRP A 430 37.64 0.19 -9.34
CA TRP A 430 38.56 0.96 -10.19
C TRP A 430 38.46 2.47 -9.97
N VAL A 431 37.24 3.02 -9.80
CA VAL A 431 37.06 4.43 -9.45
C VAL A 431 37.70 4.75 -8.11
N ALA A 432 37.48 3.92 -7.09
CA ALA A 432 38.07 4.10 -5.77
C ALA A 432 39.61 3.98 -5.80
N ALA A 433 40.17 3.09 -6.63
CA ALA A 433 41.60 2.94 -6.81
C ALA A 433 42.23 4.17 -7.49
N ASP A 434 41.61 4.70 -8.56
CA ASP A 434 42.04 5.91 -9.25
C ASP A 434 42.04 7.14 -8.31
N ASP A 435 40.98 7.32 -7.52
CA ASP A 435 40.87 8.36 -6.50
C ASP A 435 41.99 8.24 -5.44
N ALA A 436 42.32 7.03 -5.02
CA ALA A 436 43.38 6.78 -4.03
C ALA A 436 44.77 7.08 -4.63
N VAL A 437 45.03 6.65 -5.84
CA VAL A 437 46.28 6.94 -6.58
C VAL A 437 46.46 8.44 -6.75
N THR A 438 45.41 9.15 -7.20
CA THR A 438 45.42 10.59 -7.41
C THR A 438 45.67 11.37 -6.12
N ARG A 439 44.95 11.00 -5.05
CA ARG A 439 45.09 11.66 -3.73
C ARG A 439 46.48 11.41 -3.11
N ALA A 440 47.03 10.24 -3.27
CA ALA A 440 48.34 9.89 -2.72
C ALA A 440 49.51 10.38 -3.60
N GLY A 441 49.24 10.88 -4.81
CA GLY A 441 50.27 11.32 -5.76
C GLY A 441 51.21 10.19 -6.20
N VAL A 442 50.67 8.93 -6.31
CA VAL A 442 51.45 7.78 -6.72
C VAL A 442 51.72 7.84 -8.23
N ASP A 443 52.98 7.75 -8.60
CA ASP A 443 53.36 7.64 -10.04
C ASP A 443 53.27 6.19 -10.50
N LEU A 444 52.27 5.90 -11.30
CA LEU A 444 52.02 4.58 -11.87
C LEU A 444 52.89 4.34 -13.11
N GLY A 445 53.33 3.13 -13.27
CA GLY A 445 53.94 2.69 -14.51
C GLY A 445 53.00 2.79 -15.73
N GLN A 446 53.54 2.97 -16.93
CA GLN A 446 52.74 3.18 -18.16
C GLN A 446 51.69 2.09 -18.38
N GLY A 447 51.97 0.84 -18.04
CA GLY A 447 51.00 -0.27 -18.14
C GLY A 447 49.87 -0.16 -17.11
N GLU A 448 50.18 0.28 -15.87
CA GLU A 448 49.16 0.48 -14.83
C GLU A 448 48.27 1.70 -15.10
N GLN A 449 48.85 2.79 -15.63
CA GLN A 449 48.07 3.94 -16.12
C GLN A 449 47.10 3.53 -17.21
N ALA A 450 47.56 2.71 -18.17
CA ALA A 450 46.73 2.18 -19.24
C ALA A 450 45.58 1.33 -18.70
N GLU A 451 45.85 0.48 -17.70
CA GLU A 451 44.87 -0.40 -17.08
C GLU A 451 43.76 0.39 -16.36
N VAL A 452 44.10 1.39 -15.54
CA VAL A 452 43.16 2.30 -14.90
C VAL A 452 42.32 3.01 -15.94
N LEU A 453 42.99 3.59 -16.97
CA LEU A 453 42.30 4.33 -18.04
C LEU A 453 41.33 3.44 -18.83
N ASP A 454 41.69 2.20 -19.13
CA ASP A 454 40.84 1.22 -19.83
C ASP A 454 39.54 0.93 -19.04
N HIS A 455 39.64 0.69 -17.75
CA HIS A 455 38.50 0.42 -16.90
C HIS A 455 37.60 1.65 -16.66
N LEU A 456 38.16 2.85 -16.52
CA LEU A 456 37.40 4.08 -16.45
C LEU A 456 36.74 4.42 -17.79
N ALA A 457 37.38 4.10 -18.92
CA ALA A 457 36.80 4.29 -20.24
C ALA A 457 35.55 3.43 -20.47
N MET A 458 35.43 2.24 -19.84
CA MET A 458 34.22 1.42 -19.90
C MET A 458 33.03 2.11 -19.22
N LEU A 459 33.26 2.79 -18.09
CA LEU A 459 32.22 3.56 -17.41
C LEU A 459 31.82 4.81 -18.19
N LEU A 460 32.81 5.52 -18.76
CA LEU A 460 32.57 6.70 -19.55
C LEU A 460 31.79 6.39 -20.83
N ALA A 461 32.12 5.29 -21.52
CA ALA A 461 31.47 4.88 -22.77
C ALA A 461 29.95 4.61 -22.63
N ARG A 462 29.47 4.29 -21.43
CA ARG A 462 28.01 4.15 -21.14
C ARG A 462 27.27 5.48 -21.18
N ARG A 463 27.92 6.59 -20.83
CA ARG A 463 27.33 7.94 -20.80
C ARG A 463 27.67 8.76 -22.03
N ASP A 464 28.90 8.64 -22.50
CA ASP A 464 29.44 9.32 -23.66
C ASP A 464 30.29 8.32 -24.46
N PRO A 465 29.71 7.62 -25.45
CA PRO A 465 30.39 6.64 -26.25
C PRO A 465 31.60 7.19 -27.03
N ALA A 466 31.51 8.45 -27.51
CA ALA A 466 32.60 9.08 -28.26
C ALA A 466 33.80 9.39 -27.36
N ALA A 467 33.56 9.94 -26.17
CA ALA A 467 34.61 10.19 -25.18
C ALA A 467 35.22 8.87 -24.68
N GLY A 468 34.37 7.86 -24.43
CA GLY A 468 34.82 6.51 -24.06
C GLY A 468 35.73 5.88 -25.10
N ALA A 469 35.37 5.95 -26.40
CA ALA A 469 36.17 5.46 -27.51
C ALA A 469 37.55 6.14 -27.57
N ALA A 470 37.59 7.47 -27.39
CA ALA A 470 38.83 8.22 -27.35
C ALA A 470 39.77 7.77 -26.20
N ARG A 471 39.21 7.51 -25.01
CA ARG A 471 39.96 7.00 -23.85
C ARG A 471 40.47 5.57 -24.05
N PHE A 472 39.68 4.68 -24.65
CA PHE A 472 40.18 3.36 -25.04
C PHE A 472 41.33 3.43 -26.03
N ALA A 473 41.28 4.33 -27.03
CA ALA A 473 42.36 4.54 -27.98
C ALA A 473 43.63 5.09 -27.30
N GLU A 474 43.50 5.92 -26.28
CA GLU A 474 44.60 6.38 -25.44
C GLU A 474 45.20 5.23 -24.61
N ALA A 475 44.38 4.42 -23.92
CA ALA A 475 44.80 3.26 -23.19
C ALA A 475 45.56 2.24 -24.10
N ALA A 476 45.08 2.02 -25.32
CA ALA A 476 45.69 1.15 -26.29
C ALA A 476 47.15 1.59 -26.66
N ARG A 477 47.35 2.90 -26.80
CA ARG A 477 48.68 3.46 -27.07
C ARG A 477 49.65 3.27 -25.90
N LEU A 478 49.16 3.49 -24.67
CA LEU A 478 49.93 3.30 -23.44
C LEU A 478 50.31 1.81 -23.27
N PHE A 479 49.39 0.87 -23.48
CA PHE A 479 49.63 -0.55 -23.41
C PHE A 479 50.67 -1.00 -24.48
N ALA A 480 50.56 -0.47 -25.71
CA ALA A 480 51.54 -0.74 -26.74
C ALA A 480 52.94 -0.24 -26.36
N GLY A 481 53.04 0.99 -25.78
CA GLY A 481 54.28 1.56 -25.26
C GLY A 481 54.86 0.77 -24.09
N ALA A 482 54.02 0.15 -23.27
CA ALA A 482 54.43 -0.74 -22.18
C ALA A 482 54.81 -2.17 -22.62
N GLY A 483 54.74 -2.45 -23.94
CA GLY A 483 55.07 -3.78 -24.44
C GLY A 483 53.99 -4.85 -24.19
N LEU A 484 52.74 -4.46 -24.05
CA LEU A 484 51.56 -5.30 -23.78
C LEU A 484 50.64 -5.37 -25.00
N PRO A 485 51.02 -6.07 -26.09
CA PRO A 485 50.32 -6.07 -27.36
C PRO A 485 48.90 -6.67 -27.28
N GLY A 486 48.69 -7.63 -26.40
CA GLY A 486 47.37 -8.25 -26.19
C GLY A 486 46.35 -7.27 -25.59
N GLU A 487 46.73 -6.54 -24.56
CA GLU A 487 45.89 -5.51 -23.95
C GLU A 487 45.62 -4.35 -24.92
N ALA A 488 46.67 -3.91 -25.64
CA ALA A 488 46.56 -2.86 -26.65
C ALA A 488 45.56 -3.26 -27.74
N LEU A 489 45.58 -4.49 -28.22
CA LEU A 489 44.65 -5.00 -29.24
C LEU A 489 43.20 -5.05 -28.68
N ALA A 490 43.03 -5.51 -27.45
CA ALA A 490 41.73 -5.58 -26.82
C ALA A 490 41.15 -4.17 -26.60
N CYS A 491 41.96 -3.18 -26.22
CA CYS A 491 41.50 -1.77 -26.09
C CYS A 491 41.11 -1.16 -27.43
N ARG A 492 41.83 -1.46 -28.51
CA ARG A 492 41.46 -1.03 -29.86
C ARG A 492 40.09 -1.59 -30.26
N ALA A 493 39.82 -2.86 -29.99
CA ALA A 493 38.51 -3.45 -30.24
C ALA A 493 37.40 -2.78 -29.40
N ARG A 494 37.64 -2.49 -28.11
CA ARG A 494 36.71 -1.74 -27.25
C ARG A 494 36.46 -0.33 -27.75
N ALA A 495 37.50 0.36 -28.28
CA ALA A 495 37.33 1.71 -28.87
C ALA A 495 36.40 1.66 -30.08
N VAL A 496 36.55 0.67 -30.97
CA VAL A 496 35.67 0.49 -32.12
C VAL A 496 34.26 0.18 -31.71
N PHE A 497 34.07 -0.69 -30.72
CA PHE A 497 32.78 -1.04 -30.17
C PHE A 497 32.07 0.20 -29.54
N ALA A 498 32.79 0.94 -28.70
CA ALA A 498 32.22 2.18 -28.11
C ALA A 498 31.86 3.22 -29.18
N ALA A 499 32.73 3.42 -30.17
CA ALA A 499 32.47 4.36 -31.26
C ALA A 499 31.22 3.99 -32.10
N SER A 500 30.82 2.73 -32.14
CA SER A 500 29.63 2.28 -32.86
C SER A 500 28.31 2.72 -32.22
N PHE A 501 28.34 3.23 -31.00
CA PHE A 501 27.18 3.83 -30.28
C PHE A 501 27.16 5.36 -30.31
N ALA A 502 28.24 6.00 -30.81
CA ALA A 502 28.29 7.45 -30.89
C ALA A 502 27.40 7.98 -32.04
N PRO A 503 26.85 9.19 -31.92
CA PRO A 503 26.10 9.82 -33.01
C PRO A 503 26.95 9.94 -34.29
N GLU A 504 26.31 9.79 -35.44
CA GLU A 504 27.01 9.87 -36.74
C GLU A 504 27.86 11.13 -36.83
N GLY A 505 29.14 10.95 -37.20
CA GLY A 505 30.08 12.05 -37.39
C GLY A 505 30.78 12.55 -36.12
N THR A 506 30.49 12.01 -34.92
CA THR A 506 31.13 12.44 -33.66
C THR A 506 32.34 11.57 -33.26
N ALA A 507 32.39 10.29 -33.71
CA ALA A 507 33.54 9.43 -33.50
C ALA A 507 33.93 8.75 -34.81
N VAL A 508 35.20 8.77 -35.14
CA VAL A 508 35.75 8.02 -36.28
C VAL A 508 36.30 6.72 -35.76
N PRO A 509 35.75 5.55 -36.13
CA PRO A 509 36.36 4.28 -35.77
C PRO A 509 37.76 4.20 -36.39
N PRO A 510 38.83 3.95 -35.61
CA PRO A 510 40.18 4.00 -36.11
C PRO A 510 40.50 2.91 -37.17
N GLU A 511 39.71 1.82 -37.16
CA GLU A 511 39.88 0.68 -38.08
C GLU A 511 38.64 -0.26 -38.05
N PRO A 512 38.38 -1.04 -39.12
CA PRO A 512 37.27 -1.99 -39.14
C PRO A 512 37.50 -3.13 -38.14
N ILE A 513 36.44 -3.51 -37.39
CA ILE A 513 36.52 -4.60 -36.40
C ILE A 513 36.97 -5.94 -37.02
N GLY A 514 36.64 -6.19 -38.30
CA GLY A 514 37.07 -7.38 -39.02
C GLY A 514 38.58 -7.45 -39.17
N ALA A 515 39.28 -6.33 -39.38
CA ALA A 515 40.72 -6.26 -39.43
C ALA A 515 41.35 -6.61 -38.06
N LEU A 516 40.78 -6.11 -36.97
CA LEU A 516 41.23 -6.43 -35.62
C LEU A 516 41.02 -7.93 -35.28
N CYS A 517 39.90 -8.51 -35.71
CA CYS A 517 39.65 -9.94 -35.54
C CYS A 517 40.67 -10.80 -36.34
N ALA A 518 41.01 -10.41 -37.56
CA ALA A 518 42.05 -11.10 -38.36
C ALA A 518 43.43 -10.94 -37.71
N GLU A 519 43.77 -9.76 -37.23
CA GLU A 519 45.02 -9.49 -36.49
C GLU A 519 45.09 -10.34 -35.21
N ALA A 520 44.00 -10.44 -34.45
CA ALA A 520 43.93 -11.26 -33.24
C ALA A 520 44.21 -12.73 -33.52
N ARG A 521 43.59 -13.32 -34.55
CA ARG A 521 43.83 -14.70 -34.98
C ARG A 521 45.28 -14.93 -35.39
N ARG A 522 45.85 -14.04 -36.20
CA ARG A 522 47.23 -14.11 -36.65
C ARG A 522 48.24 -14.03 -35.49
N LEU A 523 48.09 -13.02 -34.61
CA LEU A 523 48.99 -12.85 -33.46
C LEU A 523 48.90 -13.99 -32.46
N HIS A 524 47.69 -14.57 -32.31
CA HIS A 524 47.50 -15.75 -31.46
C HIS A 524 48.19 -16.98 -32.05
N ALA A 525 48.04 -17.21 -33.35
CA ALA A 525 48.74 -18.32 -34.05
C ALA A 525 50.27 -18.18 -34.02
N GLU A 526 50.78 -16.96 -33.99
CA GLU A 526 52.20 -16.63 -33.83
C GLU A 526 52.70 -16.77 -32.36
N GLY A 527 51.79 -17.04 -31.38
CA GLY A 527 52.11 -17.10 -29.95
C GLY A 527 52.43 -15.74 -29.31
N ARG A 528 52.13 -14.62 -29.99
CA ARG A 528 52.39 -13.23 -29.52
C ARG A 528 51.29 -12.66 -28.68
N VAL A 529 50.08 -13.20 -28.79
CA VAL A 529 48.92 -12.83 -28.03
C VAL A 529 48.25 -14.09 -27.47
N GLY A 530 47.98 -14.11 -26.15
CA GLY A 530 47.34 -15.25 -25.50
C GLY A 530 45.85 -15.36 -25.82
N THR A 531 45.25 -16.54 -25.58
CA THR A 531 43.84 -16.88 -25.83
C THR A 531 42.87 -15.87 -25.17
N ARG A 532 43.21 -15.42 -23.98
CA ARG A 532 42.39 -14.41 -23.25
C ARG A 532 42.17 -13.13 -24.08
N HIS A 533 43.20 -12.61 -24.75
CA HIS A 533 43.09 -11.37 -25.54
C HIS A 533 42.50 -11.63 -26.93
N ALA A 534 42.89 -12.71 -27.57
CA ALA A 534 42.35 -13.08 -28.87
C ALA A 534 40.84 -13.28 -28.80
N THR A 535 40.33 -14.03 -27.81
CA THR A 535 38.91 -14.29 -27.61
C THR A 535 38.14 -13.02 -27.24
N ALA A 536 38.76 -12.06 -26.50
CA ALA A 536 38.11 -10.77 -26.19
C ALA A 536 37.84 -9.94 -27.46
N VAL A 537 38.80 -9.90 -28.41
CA VAL A 537 38.63 -9.18 -29.67
C VAL A 537 37.59 -9.86 -30.55
N LEU A 538 37.67 -11.19 -30.67
CA LEU A 538 36.74 -11.97 -31.50
C LEU A 538 35.31 -11.88 -31.00
N LEU A 539 35.11 -11.91 -29.68
CA LEU A 539 33.79 -11.75 -29.06
C LEU A 539 33.24 -10.33 -29.27
N THR A 540 34.09 -9.30 -29.20
CA THR A 540 33.70 -7.93 -29.50
C THR A 540 33.23 -7.83 -30.97
N GLY A 541 33.91 -8.48 -31.90
CA GLY A 541 33.46 -8.55 -33.29
C GLY A 541 32.14 -9.29 -33.48
N ALA A 542 31.93 -10.38 -32.75
CA ALA A 542 30.67 -11.12 -32.76
C ALA A 542 29.51 -10.30 -32.18
N ARG A 543 29.74 -9.58 -31.08
CA ARG A 543 28.72 -8.64 -30.50
C ARG A 543 28.28 -7.55 -31.50
N MET A 544 29.21 -6.97 -32.25
CA MET A 544 28.87 -5.95 -33.26
C MET A 544 28.01 -6.56 -34.38
N ARG A 545 28.34 -7.75 -34.87
CA ARG A 545 27.55 -8.45 -35.90
C ARG A 545 26.21 -8.91 -35.39
N ALA A 546 26.15 -9.39 -34.15
CA ALA A 546 24.89 -9.74 -33.50
C ALA A 546 23.93 -8.55 -33.48
N ARG A 547 24.43 -7.37 -33.16
CA ARG A 547 23.64 -6.13 -33.14
C ARG A 547 23.16 -5.70 -34.54
N GLU A 548 23.94 -5.94 -35.59
CA GLU A 548 23.54 -5.64 -36.97
C GLU A 548 22.38 -6.53 -37.45
N LEU A 549 22.21 -7.72 -36.86
CA LEU A 549 21.16 -8.67 -37.20
C LEU A 549 19.77 -8.32 -36.62
N GLY A 550 19.67 -7.31 -35.80
CA GLY A 550 18.41 -6.82 -35.22
C GLY A 550 18.51 -6.52 -33.74
N PRO A 551 17.47 -5.95 -33.13
CA PRO A 551 17.43 -5.74 -31.70
C PRO A 551 17.40 -7.11 -31.01
N TRP A 552 18.56 -7.56 -30.64
CA TRP A 552 18.67 -8.53 -29.58
C TRP A 552 18.19 -7.77 -28.36
N ALA A 553 17.16 -8.23 -27.74
CA ALA A 553 16.80 -7.72 -26.44
C ALA A 553 18.04 -7.81 -25.52
N ASP A 554 18.95 -6.86 -25.64
CA ASP A 554 19.82 -6.45 -24.57
C ASP A 554 18.86 -5.96 -23.51
N GLY A 555 18.74 -6.68 -22.45
CA GLY A 555 17.81 -6.60 -21.33
C GLY A 555 17.26 -5.28 -20.83
N ASP A 556 17.27 -4.21 -21.60
CA ASP A 556 16.78 -2.86 -21.32
C ASP A 556 15.53 -2.52 -22.16
N GLU A 557 14.65 -3.53 -22.42
CA GLU A 557 13.31 -3.23 -22.97
C GLU A 557 12.45 -2.53 -21.89
N GLU A 558 12.61 -1.23 -21.80
CA GLU A 558 11.66 -0.35 -21.09
C GLU A 558 10.27 -0.29 -21.77
N ASP A 559 10.15 -0.75 -23.00
CA ASP A 559 8.89 -0.84 -23.73
C ASP A 559 8.48 -2.31 -23.85
N GLY A 560 7.46 -2.73 -23.14
CA GLY A 560 6.85 -4.06 -23.16
C GLY A 560 6.27 -4.49 -24.51
N THR A 561 7.09 -4.36 -25.58
CA THR A 561 6.77 -4.91 -26.90
C THR A 561 6.94 -6.43 -26.84
N PRO A 562 5.89 -7.20 -27.17
CA PRO A 562 6.00 -8.65 -27.22
C PRO A 562 7.12 -9.05 -28.19
N PHE A 563 7.91 -10.06 -27.85
CA PHE A 563 8.94 -10.70 -28.66
C PHE A 563 8.47 -11.02 -30.10
N ASP A 564 7.16 -11.14 -30.31
CA ASP A 564 6.52 -11.35 -31.62
C ASP A 564 6.64 -10.19 -32.61
N ALA A 565 6.81 -8.93 -32.15
CA ALA A 565 6.90 -7.78 -33.04
C ALA A 565 8.25 -7.65 -33.76
N ALA A 566 9.29 -8.34 -33.30
CA ALA A 566 10.62 -8.34 -33.90
C ALA A 566 10.89 -9.48 -34.89
N ARG A 567 9.91 -10.36 -35.15
CA ARG A 567 10.02 -11.40 -36.19
C ARG A 567 9.92 -10.79 -37.58
N GLY A 568 11.03 -10.19 -38.04
CA GLY A 568 11.29 -10.08 -39.48
C GLY A 568 11.27 -11.48 -40.10
N ALA A 569 10.83 -11.58 -41.37
CA ALA A 569 10.68 -12.86 -42.06
C ALA A 569 11.91 -13.75 -41.84
N PRO A 570 11.74 -15.00 -41.32
CA PRO A 570 12.86 -15.89 -40.95
C PRO A 570 13.93 -16.11 -42.05
N ASP A 571 13.55 -15.93 -43.29
CA ASP A 571 14.39 -16.16 -44.45
C ASP A 571 15.37 -15.00 -44.76
N ALA A 572 15.15 -13.81 -44.24
CA ALA A 572 15.98 -12.63 -44.55
C ALA A 572 17.32 -12.61 -43.76
N LEU A 573 17.39 -13.25 -42.60
CA LEU A 573 18.55 -13.29 -41.71
C LEU A 573 19.50 -14.49 -41.99
N GLY A 574 19.12 -15.42 -42.82
CA GLY A 574 19.73 -16.74 -42.98
C GLY A 574 21.26 -16.71 -43.11
N PRO A 575 21.87 -16.16 -44.16
CA PRO A 575 23.31 -16.26 -44.39
C PRO A 575 24.17 -15.51 -43.37
N ALA A 576 23.72 -14.37 -42.91
CA ALA A 576 24.46 -13.57 -41.92
C ALA A 576 24.44 -14.20 -40.52
N ALA A 577 23.29 -14.80 -40.14
CA ALA A 577 23.12 -15.55 -38.89
C ALA A 577 23.96 -16.86 -38.95
N ASP A 578 24.04 -17.55 -40.08
CA ASP A 578 24.90 -18.71 -40.26
C ASP A 578 26.37 -18.35 -40.11
N ALA A 579 26.79 -17.24 -40.69
CA ALA A 579 28.16 -16.75 -40.57
C ALA A 579 28.50 -16.40 -39.10
N LEU A 580 27.59 -15.77 -38.36
CA LEU A 580 27.80 -15.45 -36.93
C LEU A 580 27.85 -16.72 -36.08
N ASP A 581 26.96 -17.71 -36.29
CA ASP A 581 27.01 -18.98 -35.55
C ASP A 581 28.29 -19.76 -35.80
N ALA A 582 28.79 -19.77 -37.04
CA ALA A 582 30.08 -20.36 -37.39
C ALA A 582 31.25 -19.66 -36.70
N GLU A 583 31.24 -18.31 -36.67
CA GLU A 583 32.31 -17.55 -36.00
C GLU A 583 32.32 -17.74 -34.49
N LEU A 584 31.14 -17.83 -33.86
CA LEU A 584 31.01 -18.11 -32.43
C LEU A 584 31.48 -19.56 -32.14
N THR A 585 31.21 -20.50 -33.05
CA THR A 585 31.66 -21.88 -32.94
C THR A 585 33.20 -21.96 -33.01
N ASP A 586 33.82 -21.25 -33.97
CA ASP A 586 35.28 -21.15 -34.10
C ASP A 586 35.91 -20.47 -32.86
N LEU A 587 35.27 -19.43 -32.30
CA LEU A 587 35.73 -18.77 -31.08
C LEU A 587 35.74 -19.76 -29.91
N ILE A 588 34.64 -20.51 -29.73
CA ILE A 588 34.56 -21.53 -28.67
C ILE A 588 35.65 -22.59 -28.84
N ALA A 589 35.85 -23.11 -30.07
CA ALA A 589 36.88 -24.10 -30.35
C ALA A 589 38.29 -23.57 -30.06
N LEU A 590 38.58 -22.30 -30.37
CA LEU A 590 39.84 -21.63 -30.06
C LEU A 590 40.06 -21.45 -28.56
N ALA A 591 38.99 -21.16 -27.82
CA ALA A 591 39.02 -20.88 -26.40
C ALA A 591 39.07 -22.14 -25.52
N GLU A 592 38.51 -23.25 -25.96
CA GLU A 592 38.33 -24.48 -25.21
C GLU A 592 39.60 -25.07 -24.54
N PRO A 593 40.79 -25.09 -25.21
CA PRO A 593 42.01 -25.59 -24.57
C PRO A 593 42.45 -24.82 -23.32
N ASP A 594 42.11 -23.52 -23.28
CA ASP A 594 42.49 -22.62 -22.19
C ASP A 594 41.24 -22.15 -21.36
N ARG A 595 40.18 -22.94 -21.32
CA ARG A 595 38.92 -22.64 -20.67
C ARG A 595 39.06 -22.19 -19.21
N GLU A 596 40.03 -22.77 -18.48
CA GLU A 596 40.28 -22.45 -17.06
C GLU A 596 41.08 -21.15 -16.89
N ALA A 597 41.61 -20.57 -17.94
CA ALA A 597 42.31 -19.30 -17.86
C ALA A 597 41.37 -18.16 -17.50
N PRO A 598 41.81 -17.16 -16.69
CA PRO A 598 40.95 -16.11 -16.19
C PRO A 598 40.14 -15.40 -17.29
N GLY A 599 38.82 -15.51 -17.21
CA GLY A 599 37.85 -14.87 -18.10
C GLY A 599 37.60 -15.59 -19.44
N VAL A 600 38.35 -16.67 -19.78
CA VAL A 600 38.13 -17.42 -21.03
C VAL A 600 36.86 -18.25 -20.96
N GLY A 601 36.61 -18.97 -19.85
CA GLY A 601 35.41 -19.75 -19.65
C GLY A 601 34.11 -18.89 -19.74
N ALA A 602 34.14 -17.69 -19.19
CA ALA A 602 33.00 -16.76 -19.29
C ALA A 602 32.76 -16.28 -20.75
N ARG A 603 33.78 -16.15 -21.57
CA ARG A 603 33.58 -15.82 -22.99
C ARG A 603 33.04 -16.99 -23.81
N ILE A 604 33.39 -18.22 -23.44
CA ILE A 604 32.76 -19.43 -24.00
C ILE A 604 31.28 -19.43 -23.66
N ALA A 605 30.94 -19.11 -22.38
CA ALA A 605 29.57 -19.01 -21.93
C ALA A 605 28.78 -17.95 -22.73
N GLU A 606 29.28 -16.74 -22.86
CA GLU A 606 28.67 -15.66 -23.63
C GLU A 606 28.52 -15.99 -25.14
N ALA A 607 29.53 -16.60 -25.73
CA ALA A 607 29.41 -17.06 -27.11
C ALA A 607 28.32 -18.12 -27.27
N THR A 608 28.19 -19.03 -26.30
CA THR A 608 27.13 -20.06 -26.26
C THR A 608 25.74 -19.44 -26.04
N GLU A 609 25.62 -18.46 -25.17
CA GLU A 609 24.38 -17.68 -24.97
C GLU A 609 23.94 -17.00 -26.28
N THR A 610 24.85 -16.30 -26.95
CA THR A 610 24.58 -15.62 -28.22
C THR A 610 24.09 -16.62 -29.27
N ARG A 611 24.67 -17.80 -29.35
CA ARG A 611 24.22 -18.89 -30.23
C ARG A 611 22.82 -19.39 -29.85
N GLY A 612 22.51 -19.47 -28.54
CA GLY A 612 21.21 -19.85 -28.03
C GLY A 612 20.11 -18.84 -28.43
N ARG A 613 20.39 -17.57 -28.27
CA ARG A 613 19.48 -16.47 -28.71
C ARG A 613 19.27 -16.49 -30.22
N LEU A 614 20.33 -16.70 -30.98
CA LEU A 614 20.28 -16.84 -32.45
C LEU A 614 19.41 -18.02 -32.88
N ALA A 615 19.53 -19.17 -32.21
CA ALA A 615 18.69 -20.34 -32.46
C ALA A 615 17.20 -20.06 -32.15
N ALA A 616 16.91 -19.32 -31.11
CA ALA A 616 15.53 -18.91 -30.77
C ALA A 616 14.93 -18.04 -31.87
N GLN A 617 15.62 -17.03 -32.35
CA GLN A 617 15.18 -16.17 -33.47
C GLN A 617 14.93 -16.92 -34.77
N ARG A 618 15.67 -18.01 -34.99
CA ARG A 618 15.50 -18.88 -36.17
C ARG A 618 14.36 -19.89 -36.02
N GLY A 619 13.60 -19.84 -34.94
CA GLY A 619 12.50 -20.77 -34.67
C GLY A 619 12.96 -22.19 -34.34
N ALA A 620 14.17 -22.34 -33.75
CA ALA A 620 14.71 -23.62 -33.28
C ALA A 620 14.70 -23.69 -31.72
N PRO A 621 13.52 -23.72 -31.07
CA PRO A 621 13.39 -23.56 -29.61
C PRO A 621 14.11 -24.66 -28.82
N ALA A 622 14.08 -25.90 -29.26
CA ALA A 622 14.77 -27.01 -28.60
C ALA A 622 16.29 -26.80 -28.56
N ARG A 623 16.87 -26.33 -29.65
CA ARG A 623 18.30 -26.03 -29.75
C ARG A 623 18.68 -24.80 -28.95
N ALA A 624 17.80 -23.78 -28.94
CA ALA A 624 17.96 -22.58 -28.15
C ALA A 624 17.96 -22.90 -26.65
N ALA A 625 17.00 -23.69 -26.18
CA ALA A 625 16.93 -24.11 -24.78
C ALA A 625 18.17 -24.91 -24.33
N GLU A 626 18.69 -25.79 -25.18
CA GLU A 626 19.94 -26.54 -24.90
C GLU A 626 21.14 -25.59 -24.74
N LEU A 627 21.30 -24.66 -25.68
CA LEU A 627 22.43 -23.72 -25.69
C LEU A 627 22.35 -22.71 -24.53
N LEU A 628 21.15 -22.18 -24.24
CA LEU A 628 20.96 -21.24 -23.14
C LEU A 628 21.21 -21.89 -21.78
N ARG A 629 20.76 -23.13 -21.58
CA ARG A 629 21.07 -23.90 -20.37
C ARG A 629 22.58 -24.13 -20.24
N SER A 630 23.23 -24.57 -21.33
CA SER A 630 24.69 -24.78 -21.34
C SER A 630 25.44 -23.48 -21.03
N ALA A 631 24.97 -22.33 -21.53
CA ALA A 631 25.56 -21.03 -21.25
C ALA A 631 25.47 -20.66 -19.76
N ALA A 632 24.33 -20.88 -19.13
CA ALA A 632 24.17 -20.67 -17.70
C ALA A 632 25.12 -21.56 -16.88
N GLU A 633 25.14 -22.85 -17.16
CA GLU A 633 26.06 -23.81 -16.53
C GLU A 633 27.55 -23.41 -16.71
N LEU A 634 27.93 -22.92 -17.87
CA LEU A 634 29.29 -22.44 -18.16
C LEU A 634 29.62 -21.16 -17.35
N PHE A 635 28.67 -20.23 -17.15
CA PHE A 635 28.88 -19.06 -16.29
C PHE A 635 29.08 -19.49 -14.83
N HIS A 636 28.29 -20.43 -14.35
CA HIS A 636 28.44 -20.97 -12.99
C HIS A 636 29.82 -21.67 -12.84
N ALA A 637 30.19 -22.51 -13.79
CA ALA A 637 31.50 -23.18 -13.80
C ALA A 637 32.67 -22.18 -13.88
N ALA A 638 32.49 -21.05 -14.55
CA ALA A 638 33.49 -19.97 -14.61
C ALA A 638 33.54 -19.10 -13.34
N GLY A 639 32.76 -19.44 -12.28
CA GLY A 639 32.69 -18.68 -11.03
C GLY A 639 31.99 -17.30 -11.16
N ARG A 640 31.08 -17.17 -12.13
CA ARG A 640 30.35 -15.92 -12.41
C ARG A 640 28.84 -16.14 -12.41
N PRO A 641 28.26 -16.59 -11.30
CA PRO A 641 26.80 -16.88 -11.22
C PRO A 641 25.91 -15.66 -11.57
N TRP A 642 26.37 -14.43 -11.32
CA TRP A 642 25.64 -13.20 -11.72
C TRP A 642 25.53 -13.04 -13.24
N ALA A 643 26.49 -13.54 -14.02
CA ALA A 643 26.44 -13.47 -15.48
C ALA A 643 25.50 -14.52 -16.09
N ALA A 644 25.11 -15.54 -15.33
CA ALA A 644 24.14 -16.54 -15.74
C ALA A 644 22.70 -15.97 -15.83
N THR A 645 22.41 -14.83 -15.22
CA THR A 645 21.07 -14.20 -15.23
C THR A 645 20.53 -13.97 -16.65
N GLY A 646 21.38 -13.54 -17.58
CA GLY A 646 20.98 -13.33 -18.98
C GLY A 646 20.43 -14.60 -19.65
N PRO A 647 21.20 -15.69 -19.74
CA PRO A 647 20.73 -16.94 -20.32
C PRO A 647 19.63 -17.63 -19.51
N GLU A 648 19.57 -17.49 -18.19
CA GLU A 648 18.47 -18.01 -17.34
C GLU A 648 17.13 -17.33 -17.65
N LEU A 649 17.12 -16.00 -17.75
CA LEU A 649 15.93 -15.24 -18.16
C LEU A 649 15.49 -15.58 -19.59
N ALA A 650 16.44 -15.68 -20.52
CA ALA A 650 16.15 -16.03 -21.90
C ALA A 650 15.57 -17.45 -22.01
N LEU A 651 16.12 -18.40 -21.24
CA LEU A 651 15.64 -19.78 -21.20
C LEU A 651 14.23 -19.85 -20.59
N ALA A 652 13.99 -19.16 -19.46
CA ALA A 652 12.67 -19.16 -18.82
C ALA A 652 11.60 -18.54 -19.73
N ARG A 653 11.88 -17.42 -20.42
CA ARG A 653 10.97 -16.83 -21.41
C ARG A 653 10.66 -17.80 -22.56
N LEU A 654 11.68 -18.43 -23.13
CA LEU A 654 11.51 -19.42 -24.19
C LEU A 654 10.63 -20.61 -23.74
N LEU A 655 10.82 -21.09 -22.52
CA LEU A 655 10.02 -22.16 -21.93
C LEU A 655 8.56 -21.73 -21.73
N MET A 656 8.32 -20.50 -21.31
CA MET A 656 6.96 -19.92 -21.22
C MET A 656 6.28 -19.86 -22.59
N GLU A 657 6.97 -19.37 -23.61
CA GLU A 657 6.46 -19.28 -24.98
C GLU A 657 6.12 -20.67 -25.56
N THR A 658 6.87 -21.69 -25.17
CA THR A 658 6.61 -23.09 -25.60
C THR A 658 5.63 -23.82 -24.70
N GLY A 659 5.06 -23.17 -23.67
CA GLY A 659 4.07 -23.72 -22.75
C GLY A 659 4.64 -24.60 -21.63
N ASP A 660 5.97 -24.68 -21.48
CA ASP A 660 6.63 -25.48 -20.42
C ASP A 660 6.86 -24.63 -19.17
N HIS A 661 5.76 -24.15 -18.58
CA HIS A 661 5.77 -23.26 -17.40
C HIS A 661 6.46 -23.91 -16.18
N LYS A 662 6.35 -25.22 -16.04
CA LYS A 662 6.98 -25.95 -14.94
C LYS A 662 8.51 -25.88 -14.99
N ARG A 663 9.08 -26.07 -16.16
CA ARG A 663 10.55 -25.96 -16.32
C ARG A 663 11.01 -24.51 -16.24
N ALA A 664 10.19 -23.56 -16.68
CA ALA A 664 10.48 -22.14 -16.49
C ALA A 664 10.58 -21.80 -15.00
N ASP A 665 9.64 -22.30 -14.20
CA ASP A 665 9.63 -22.15 -12.74
C ASP A 665 10.88 -22.77 -12.09
N GLU A 666 11.25 -24.01 -12.48
CA GLU A 666 12.44 -24.70 -11.98
C GLU A 666 13.75 -23.90 -12.27
N VAL A 667 13.87 -23.30 -13.45
CA VAL A 667 15.01 -22.45 -13.81
C VAL A 667 15.09 -21.20 -12.95
N LEU A 668 13.97 -20.50 -12.76
CA LEU A 668 13.91 -19.26 -11.98
C LEU A 668 14.10 -19.51 -10.48
N CYS A 669 13.51 -20.58 -9.94
CA CYS A 669 13.73 -21.01 -8.57
C CYS A 669 15.21 -21.30 -8.32
N GLY A 670 15.86 -22.07 -9.22
CA GLY A 670 17.29 -22.35 -9.12
C GLY A 670 18.15 -21.09 -9.11
N ALA A 671 17.87 -20.15 -10.03
CA ALA A 671 18.57 -18.86 -10.08
C ALA A 671 18.41 -18.04 -8.81
N LEU A 672 17.20 -18.02 -8.21
CA LEU A 672 16.89 -17.28 -6.98
C LEU A 672 17.42 -17.96 -5.71
N GLU A 673 17.49 -19.30 -5.67
CA GLU A 673 18.02 -20.06 -4.53
C GLU A 673 19.55 -19.94 -4.41
N GLU A 674 20.27 -19.95 -5.51
CA GLU A 674 21.72 -19.74 -5.52
C GLU A 674 22.09 -18.37 -4.94
N ASP A 675 21.28 -17.35 -5.18
CA ASP A 675 21.48 -16.02 -4.59
C ASP A 675 21.30 -16.05 -3.06
N ARG A 676 20.40 -16.89 -2.52
CA ARG A 676 20.19 -17.07 -1.05
C ARG A 676 21.33 -17.84 -0.36
N GLY A 677 22.09 -18.63 -1.08
CA GLY A 677 23.16 -19.49 -0.57
C GLY A 677 24.45 -18.80 -0.09
N GLY A 678 24.47 -17.48 0.11
CA GLY A 678 25.59 -16.71 0.66
C GLY A 678 26.38 -15.92 -0.40
N HIS A 679 26.01 -15.98 -1.67
CA HIS A 679 26.57 -15.17 -2.73
C HIS A 679 25.76 -13.86 -2.95
N HIS A 680 25.05 -13.39 -1.92
CA HIS A 680 24.16 -12.20 -1.93
C HIS A 680 24.78 -10.91 -2.49
N ALA A 681 26.10 -10.84 -2.61
CA ALA A 681 26.77 -9.69 -3.19
C ALA A 681 26.97 -9.81 -4.71
N ALA A 682 26.49 -10.89 -5.33
CA ALA A 682 26.90 -11.28 -6.65
C ALA A 682 25.97 -10.77 -7.77
N ARG A 683 24.65 -10.88 -7.60
CA ARG A 683 23.67 -10.33 -8.55
C ARG A 683 23.28 -8.90 -8.17
N THR A 684 23.08 -8.06 -9.16
CA THR A 684 22.58 -6.70 -8.90
C THR A 684 21.11 -6.73 -8.47
N PRO A 685 20.62 -5.74 -7.72
CA PRO A 685 19.19 -5.63 -7.42
C PRO A 685 18.32 -5.58 -8.69
N HIS A 686 18.83 -4.97 -9.76
CA HIS A 686 18.17 -4.95 -11.07
C HIS A 686 18.00 -6.37 -11.65
N ASP A 687 19.03 -7.19 -11.61
CA ASP A 687 18.96 -8.58 -12.12
C ASP A 687 17.97 -9.42 -11.29
N ARG A 688 17.98 -9.25 -9.96
CA ARG A 688 17.03 -9.93 -9.09
C ARG A 688 15.60 -9.48 -9.34
N ALA A 689 15.36 -8.18 -9.56
CA ALA A 689 14.06 -7.66 -9.93
C ALA A 689 13.51 -8.31 -11.20
N ARG A 690 14.33 -8.42 -12.24
CA ARG A 690 13.97 -9.07 -13.52
C ARG A 690 13.62 -10.54 -13.34
N LEU A 691 14.39 -11.28 -12.52
CA LEU A 691 14.10 -12.67 -12.20
C LEU A 691 12.75 -12.80 -11.48
N HIS A 692 12.48 -11.97 -10.48
CA HIS A 692 11.22 -12.02 -9.76
C HIS A 692 10.02 -11.57 -10.60
N LEU A 693 10.17 -10.59 -11.49
CA LEU A 693 9.10 -10.19 -12.42
C LEU A 693 8.74 -11.33 -13.38
N LEU A 694 9.75 -11.97 -13.98
CA LEU A 694 9.50 -13.11 -14.86
C LEU A 694 8.93 -14.31 -14.10
N HIS A 695 9.35 -14.52 -12.85
CA HIS A 695 8.78 -15.55 -11.99
C HIS A 695 7.30 -15.30 -11.69
N ALA A 696 6.93 -14.03 -11.45
CA ALA A 696 5.52 -13.64 -11.34
C ALA A 696 4.73 -13.92 -12.64
N ASP A 697 5.31 -13.69 -13.82
CA ASP A 697 4.69 -14.02 -15.10
C ASP A 697 4.45 -15.53 -15.26
N VAL A 698 5.41 -16.36 -14.81
CA VAL A 698 5.26 -17.82 -14.81
C VAL A 698 4.12 -18.26 -13.89
N HIS A 699 4.04 -17.72 -12.68
CA HIS A 699 2.97 -18.03 -11.75
C HIS A 699 1.59 -17.56 -12.26
N ALA A 700 1.51 -16.36 -12.85
CA ALA A 700 0.30 -15.84 -13.48
C ALA A 700 -0.19 -16.78 -14.59
N ALA A 701 0.72 -17.27 -15.47
CA ALA A 701 0.39 -18.22 -16.53
C ALA A 701 -0.11 -19.58 -15.99
N GLN A 702 0.27 -19.95 -14.78
CA GLN A 702 -0.20 -21.16 -14.09
C GLN A 702 -1.46 -20.91 -13.23
N GLY A 703 -1.92 -19.67 -13.08
CA GLY A 703 -3.04 -19.30 -12.21
C GLY A 703 -2.73 -19.35 -10.71
N LEU A 704 -1.44 -19.32 -10.33
CA LEU A 704 -0.95 -19.40 -8.95
C LEU A 704 -0.86 -18.00 -8.33
N LEU A 705 -2.01 -17.38 -8.05
CA LEU A 705 -2.10 -15.98 -7.59
C LEU A 705 -1.30 -15.67 -6.33
N ALA A 706 -1.28 -16.58 -5.35
CA ALA A 706 -0.55 -16.37 -4.11
C ALA A 706 0.98 -16.34 -4.33
N ASP A 707 1.48 -17.20 -5.20
CA ASP A 707 2.89 -17.28 -5.56
C ASP A 707 3.28 -16.10 -6.47
N GLU A 708 2.38 -15.67 -7.37
CA GLU A 708 2.54 -14.43 -8.15
C GLU A 708 2.68 -13.23 -7.22
N ALA A 709 1.79 -13.08 -6.24
CA ALA A 709 1.86 -11.98 -5.27
C ALA A 709 3.18 -12.01 -4.47
N ALA A 710 3.64 -13.20 -4.07
CA ALA A 710 4.92 -13.34 -3.36
C ALA A 710 6.10 -12.92 -4.24
N ALA A 711 6.15 -13.35 -5.50
CA ALA A 711 7.19 -12.95 -6.45
C ALA A 711 7.17 -11.44 -6.73
N LEU A 712 5.98 -10.84 -6.89
CA LEU A 712 5.82 -9.40 -7.09
C LEU A 712 6.27 -8.57 -5.88
N ARG A 713 6.04 -9.03 -4.64
CA ARG A 713 6.56 -8.35 -3.44
C ARG A 713 8.09 -8.29 -3.44
N HIS A 714 8.75 -9.40 -3.83
CA HIS A 714 10.20 -9.42 -4.01
C HIS A 714 10.63 -8.48 -5.15
N ALA A 715 9.94 -8.50 -6.29
CA ALA A 715 10.23 -7.62 -7.41
C ALA A 715 10.16 -6.14 -7.03
N VAL A 716 9.08 -5.70 -6.35
CA VAL A 716 8.92 -4.33 -5.84
C VAL A 716 10.10 -3.93 -4.95
N HIS A 717 10.50 -4.81 -4.02
CA HIS A 717 11.62 -4.56 -3.13
C HIS A 717 12.95 -4.39 -3.88
N GLU A 718 13.23 -5.26 -4.85
CA GLU A 718 14.47 -5.22 -5.63
C GLU A 718 14.50 -4.01 -6.59
N CYS A 719 13.39 -3.68 -7.25
CA CYS A 719 13.26 -2.45 -8.05
C CYS A 719 13.53 -1.21 -7.21
N ALA A 720 12.92 -1.11 -6.03
CA ALA A 720 13.14 0.00 -5.12
C ALA A 720 14.60 0.09 -4.63
N THR A 721 15.27 -1.05 -4.46
CA THR A 721 16.68 -1.14 -4.07
C THR A 721 17.60 -0.71 -5.21
N ALA A 722 17.29 -1.08 -6.44
CA ALA A 722 18.02 -0.70 -7.63
C ALA A 722 17.98 0.81 -7.91
N ARG A 723 16.95 1.49 -7.42
CA ARG A 723 16.56 2.86 -7.80
C ARG A 723 16.41 3.02 -9.33
N GLU A 724 16.11 1.94 -9.98
CA GLU A 724 15.90 1.79 -11.41
C GLU A 724 14.68 0.88 -11.59
N GLY A 725 14.03 1.00 -12.72
CA GLY A 725 12.89 0.17 -13.04
C GLY A 725 11.55 0.72 -12.58
N ASP A 726 10.51 0.03 -12.96
CA ASP A 726 9.13 0.48 -12.84
C ASP A 726 8.48 -0.01 -11.53
N VAL A 727 8.97 0.51 -10.39
CA VAL A 727 8.39 0.23 -9.06
C VAL A 727 6.88 0.45 -9.05
N PRO A 728 6.32 1.57 -9.57
CA PRO A 728 4.89 1.80 -9.56
C PRO A 728 4.09 0.77 -10.37
N ARG A 729 4.60 0.30 -11.51
CA ARG A 729 3.93 -0.75 -12.30
C ARG A 729 3.99 -2.12 -11.63
N ALA A 730 5.12 -2.47 -11.01
CA ALA A 730 5.21 -3.70 -10.22
C ALA A 730 4.23 -3.68 -9.04
N MET A 731 4.11 -2.54 -8.35
CA MET A 731 3.11 -2.34 -7.29
C MET A 731 1.68 -2.39 -7.83
N LEU A 732 1.42 -1.80 -8.99
CA LEU A 732 0.11 -1.89 -9.64
C LEU A 732 -0.29 -3.35 -9.90
N ARG A 733 0.59 -4.15 -10.49
CA ARG A 733 0.35 -5.59 -10.70
C ARG A 733 0.09 -6.33 -9.39
N LEU A 734 0.90 -6.05 -8.36
CA LEU A 734 0.71 -6.63 -7.02
C LEU A 734 -0.67 -6.27 -6.46
N GLY A 735 -1.09 -5.01 -6.59
CA GLY A 735 -2.41 -4.56 -6.16
C GLY A 735 -3.56 -5.30 -6.85
N GLY A 736 -3.46 -5.54 -8.16
CA GLY A 736 -4.43 -6.34 -8.92
C GLY A 736 -4.48 -7.80 -8.48
N CYS A 737 -3.32 -8.40 -8.23
CA CYS A 737 -3.21 -9.77 -7.73
C CYS A 737 -3.83 -9.92 -6.33
N LEU A 738 -3.58 -8.96 -5.43
CA LEU A 738 -4.16 -8.93 -4.08
C LEU A 738 -5.69 -8.76 -4.11
N LEU A 739 -6.23 -7.96 -5.05
CA LEU A 739 -7.68 -7.87 -5.26
C LEU A 739 -8.27 -9.21 -5.70
N ALA A 740 -7.61 -9.93 -6.58
CA ALA A 740 -8.05 -11.26 -7.02
C ALA A 740 -7.98 -12.31 -5.88
N LEU A 741 -7.11 -12.10 -4.89
CA LEU A 741 -7.02 -12.88 -3.65
C LEU A 741 -8.00 -12.43 -2.55
N GLU A 742 -8.83 -11.40 -2.82
CA GLU A 742 -9.74 -10.77 -1.84
C GLU A 742 -9.02 -10.11 -0.64
N GLU A 743 -7.70 -9.89 -0.73
CA GLU A 743 -6.90 -9.19 0.27
C GLU A 743 -7.04 -7.65 0.11
N THR A 744 -8.26 -7.16 0.18
CA THR A 744 -8.64 -5.78 -0.18
C THR A 744 -7.90 -4.71 0.63
N ASP A 745 -7.61 -4.95 1.90
CA ASP A 745 -6.91 -3.98 2.77
C ASP A 745 -5.44 -3.80 2.35
N GLU A 746 -4.73 -4.89 2.05
CA GLU A 746 -3.35 -4.83 1.55
C GLU A 746 -3.33 -4.26 0.13
N ALA A 747 -4.29 -4.67 -0.72
CA ALA A 747 -4.46 -4.14 -2.06
C ALA A 747 -4.61 -2.61 -2.07
N ALA A 748 -5.47 -2.06 -1.20
CA ALA A 748 -5.66 -0.62 -1.09
C ALA A 748 -4.35 0.10 -0.74
N ALA A 749 -3.56 -0.43 0.20
CA ALA A 749 -2.30 0.17 0.61
C ALA A 749 -1.24 0.15 -0.51
N VAL A 750 -1.13 -0.97 -1.23
CA VAL A 750 -0.20 -1.11 -2.36
C VAL A 750 -0.61 -0.20 -3.51
N LEU A 751 -1.91 -0.14 -3.85
CA LEU A 751 -2.43 0.70 -4.93
C LEU A 751 -2.30 2.20 -4.65
N VAL A 752 -2.42 2.63 -3.39
CA VAL A 752 -2.11 4.01 -2.97
C VAL A 752 -0.67 4.36 -3.31
N GLY A 753 0.29 3.50 -2.95
CA GLY A 753 1.71 3.71 -3.29
C GLY A 753 1.98 3.66 -4.80
N ALA A 754 1.33 2.72 -5.52
CA ALA A 754 1.42 2.63 -6.97
C ALA A 754 0.93 3.90 -7.66
N LEU A 755 -0.26 4.38 -7.28
CA LEU A 755 -0.87 5.58 -7.88
C LEU A 755 -0.03 6.83 -7.65
N ASP A 756 0.58 6.99 -6.48
CA ASP A 756 1.46 8.14 -6.20
C ASP A 756 2.67 8.15 -7.14
N GLY A 757 3.35 7.02 -7.30
CA GLY A 757 4.48 6.89 -8.24
C GLY A 757 4.08 6.99 -9.72
N LEU A 758 2.92 6.45 -10.12
CA LEU A 758 2.40 6.57 -11.49
C LEU A 758 2.04 8.02 -11.83
N LEU A 759 1.54 8.80 -10.86
CA LEU A 759 1.31 10.23 -11.02
C LEU A 759 2.60 11.00 -11.24
N GLU A 760 3.68 10.64 -10.56
CA GLU A 760 5.01 11.22 -10.76
C GLU A 760 5.59 10.86 -12.13
N ALA A 761 5.45 9.59 -12.54
CA ALA A 761 5.90 9.09 -13.83
C ALA A 761 5.03 9.55 -15.01
N ALA A 762 3.86 10.15 -14.75
CA ALA A 762 2.89 10.57 -15.76
C ALA A 762 2.35 9.42 -16.65
N ASP A 763 2.28 8.20 -16.11
CA ASP A 763 1.74 7.01 -16.79
C ASP A 763 0.21 7.02 -16.77
N GLU A 764 -0.44 7.55 -17.79
CA GLU A 764 -1.91 7.71 -17.84
C GLU A 764 -2.65 6.38 -17.77
N THR A 765 -2.19 5.36 -18.48
CA THR A 765 -2.80 4.03 -18.47
C THR A 765 -2.72 3.40 -17.07
N GLY A 766 -1.55 3.45 -16.45
CA GLY A 766 -1.35 2.97 -15.09
C GLY A 766 -2.20 3.74 -14.08
N ILE A 767 -2.29 5.08 -14.21
CA ILE A 767 -3.13 5.92 -13.34
C ILE A 767 -4.60 5.50 -13.42
N VAL A 768 -5.17 5.33 -14.62
CA VAL A 768 -6.57 4.90 -14.80
C VAL A 768 -6.80 3.54 -14.15
N GLN A 769 -5.94 2.58 -14.42
CA GLN A 769 -6.06 1.22 -13.86
C GLN A 769 -5.95 1.22 -12.33
N ALA A 770 -4.96 1.96 -11.78
CA ALA A 770 -4.79 2.09 -10.33
C ALA A 770 -6.02 2.74 -9.68
N CYS A 771 -6.61 3.78 -10.28
CA CYS A 771 -7.81 4.44 -9.77
C CYS A 771 -9.01 3.50 -9.76
N VAL A 772 -9.23 2.72 -10.82
CA VAL A 772 -10.33 1.74 -10.90
C VAL A 772 -10.16 0.67 -9.81
N TRP A 773 -8.98 0.08 -9.71
CA TRP A 773 -8.72 -0.95 -8.70
C TRP A 773 -8.76 -0.41 -7.27
N LEU A 774 -8.28 0.81 -7.04
CA LEU A 774 -8.36 1.46 -5.74
C LEU A 774 -9.82 1.75 -5.35
N GLY A 775 -10.67 2.11 -6.29
CA GLY A 775 -12.12 2.24 -6.09
C GLY A 775 -12.75 0.94 -5.60
N HIS A 776 -12.36 -0.20 -6.19
CA HIS A 776 -12.81 -1.53 -5.75
C HIS A 776 -12.23 -1.95 -4.38
N ALA A 777 -10.98 -1.63 -4.11
CA ALA A 777 -10.33 -1.96 -2.84
C ALA A 777 -10.83 -1.11 -1.66
N SER A 778 -11.28 0.13 -1.90
CA SER A 778 -11.61 1.11 -0.87
C SER A 778 -13.06 1.00 -0.40
N GLY A 779 -13.45 -0.17 0.10
CA GLY A 779 -14.81 -0.41 0.61
C GLY A 779 -15.09 0.15 2.01
N ARG A 780 -14.07 0.70 2.72
CA ARG A 780 -14.19 1.13 4.13
C ARG A 780 -13.93 2.62 4.29
N PRO A 781 -14.65 3.32 5.20
CA PRO A 781 -14.52 4.77 5.38
C PRO A 781 -13.10 5.26 5.67
N GLU A 782 -12.32 4.46 6.38
CA GLU A 782 -10.94 4.81 6.74
C GLU A 782 -10.01 4.84 5.51
N GLN A 783 -10.23 3.92 4.56
CA GLN A 783 -9.45 3.81 3.32
C GLN A 783 -9.84 4.90 2.32
N LEU A 784 -11.11 5.31 2.33
CA LEU A 784 -11.66 6.30 1.40
C LEU A 784 -10.97 7.66 1.49
N ARG A 785 -10.41 8.02 2.66
CA ARG A 785 -9.80 9.35 2.87
C ARG A 785 -8.56 9.54 2.01
N GLU A 786 -7.66 8.57 2.01
CA GLU A 786 -6.44 8.64 1.22
C GLU A 786 -6.71 8.37 -0.27
N ALA A 787 -7.58 7.40 -0.57
CA ALA A 787 -8.05 7.16 -1.93
C ALA A 787 -8.66 8.44 -2.54
N ALA A 788 -9.54 9.12 -1.81
CA ALA A 788 -10.15 10.37 -2.26
C ALA A 788 -9.10 11.47 -2.54
N ARG A 789 -8.08 11.60 -1.70
CA ARG A 789 -6.99 12.58 -1.91
C ARG A 789 -6.22 12.32 -3.21
N LEU A 790 -5.84 11.07 -3.45
CA LEU A 790 -5.07 10.69 -4.63
C LEU A 790 -5.89 10.69 -5.90
N LEU A 791 -7.13 10.21 -5.86
CA LEU A 791 -8.06 10.27 -6.98
C LEU A 791 -8.37 11.74 -7.36
N HIS A 792 -8.54 12.61 -6.37
CA HIS A 792 -8.69 14.04 -6.60
C HIS A 792 -7.45 14.66 -7.27
N ARG A 793 -6.25 14.31 -6.80
CA ARG A 793 -4.98 14.75 -7.41
C ARG A 793 -4.86 14.22 -8.84
N ALA A 794 -5.25 12.98 -9.10
CA ALA A 794 -5.29 12.40 -10.44
C ALA A 794 -6.27 13.15 -11.36
N ALA A 795 -7.50 13.39 -10.92
CA ALA A 795 -8.54 14.11 -11.68
C ALA A 795 -8.12 15.55 -12.05
N LEU A 796 -7.44 16.26 -11.15
CA LEU A 796 -6.99 17.64 -11.30
C LEU A 796 -5.53 17.77 -11.76
N ARG A 797 -4.93 16.73 -12.31
CA ARG A 797 -3.56 16.73 -12.81
C ARG A 797 -3.30 17.93 -13.74
N PRO A 798 -2.21 18.70 -13.54
CA PRO A 798 -1.96 19.95 -14.29
C PRO A 798 -1.57 19.71 -15.76
N ASN A 799 -1.03 18.54 -16.08
CA ASN A 799 -0.70 18.18 -17.45
C ASN A 799 -1.97 17.74 -18.21
N PRO A 800 -2.14 18.14 -19.47
CA PRO A 800 -3.30 17.73 -20.25
C PRO A 800 -3.30 16.21 -20.43
N TRP A 801 -4.44 15.60 -20.16
CA TRP A 801 -4.66 14.19 -20.43
C TRP A 801 -4.71 13.94 -21.95
N GLN A 802 -3.96 12.96 -22.43
CA GLN A 802 -4.08 12.45 -23.81
C GLN A 802 -5.28 11.51 -23.90
N ASP A 803 -5.46 10.64 -22.90
CA ASP A 803 -6.65 9.80 -22.76
C ASP A 803 -7.81 10.57 -22.09
N ARG A 804 -8.67 11.16 -22.92
CA ARG A 804 -9.86 11.90 -22.46
C ARG A 804 -10.88 11.01 -21.77
N HIS A 805 -11.02 9.74 -22.21
CA HIS A 805 -11.91 8.77 -21.59
C HIS A 805 -11.41 8.38 -20.19
N GLY A 806 -10.13 8.03 -20.06
CA GLY A 806 -9.51 7.77 -18.78
C GLY A 806 -9.65 8.93 -17.78
N ARG A 807 -9.50 10.18 -18.27
CA ARG A 807 -9.75 11.37 -17.44
C ARG A 807 -11.18 11.41 -16.91
N ALA A 808 -12.18 11.14 -17.74
CA ALA A 808 -13.59 11.14 -17.33
C ALA A 808 -13.85 10.07 -16.29
N VAL A 809 -13.32 8.84 -16.47
CA VAL A 809 -13.39 7.74 -15.51
C VAL A 809 -12.79 8.14 -14.15
N VAL A 810 -11.57 8.63 -14.14
CA VAL A 810 -10.88 9.04 -12.91
C VAL A 810 -11.61 10.17 -12.19
N THR A 811 -12.14 11.16 -12.94
CA THR A 811 -12.90 12.27 -12.36
C THR A 811 -14.20 11.79 -11.71
N HIS A 812 -14.90 10.84 -12.32
CA HIS A 812 -16.10 10.23 -11.76
C HIS A 812 -15.80 9.42 -10.49
N LEU A 813 -14.77 8.57 -10.52
CA LEU A 813 -14.33 7.79 -9.35
C LEU A 813 -13.88 8.69 -8.18
N ALA A 814 -13.23 9.82 -8.47
CA ALA A 814 -12.88 10.80 -7.46
C ALA A 814 -14.15 11.40 -6.82
N ALA A 815 -15.20 11.68 -7.61
CA ALA A 815 -16.47 12.15 -7.08
C ALA A 815 -17.13 11.11 -6.17
N ASP A 816 -17.17 9.84 -6.57
CA ASP A 816 -17.72 8.73 -5.78
C ASP A 816 -17.00 8.59 -4.42
N THR A 817 -15.67 8.66 -4.42
CA THR A 817 -14.89 8.57 -3.19
C THR A 817 -15.07 9.77 -2.26
N HIS A 818 -15.22 10.98 -2.80
CA HIS A 818 -15.55 12.17 -2.00
C HIS A 818 -16.97 12.09 -1.41
N ARG A 819 -17.94 11.58 -2.18
CA ARG A 819 -19.32 11.35 -1.71
C ARG A 819 -19.32 10.33 -0.56
N ALA A 820 -18.66 9.18 -0.72
CA ALA A 820 -18.55 8.16 0.33
C ALA A 820 -17.83 8.68 1.59
N GLY A 821 -16.93 9.66 1.43
CA GLY A 821 -16.25 10.36 2.51
C GLY A 821 -17.02 11.55 3.09
N HIS A 822 -18.32 11.75 2.74
CA HIS A 822 -19.19 12.85 3.16
C HIS A 822 -18.65 14.25 2.80
N ARG A 823 -17.81 14.38 1.76
CA ARG A 823 -17.30 15.64 1.21
C ARG A 823 -18.15 16.08 0.03
N PHE A 824 -19.39 16.45 0.33
CA PHE A 824 -20.42 16.64 -0.69
C PHE A 824 -20.15 17.80 -1.65
N ALA A 825 -19.53 18.89 -1.19
CA ALA A 825 -19.21 20.04 -2.03
C ALA A 825 -18.11 19.72 -3.07
N GLU A 826 -17.11 18.97 -2.69
CA GLU A 826 -16.05 18.49 -3.59
C GLU A 826 -16.58 17.43 -4.56
N ALA A 827 -17.42 16.52 -4.09
CA ALA A 827 -18.07 15.51 -4.91
C ALA A 827 -18.91 16.14 -6.01
N GLU A 828 -19.72 17.17 -5.71
CA GLU A 828 -20.54 17.87 -6.69
C GLU A 828 -19.71 18.53 -7.80
N LYS A 829 -18.61 19.19 -7.44
CA LYS A 829 -17.70 19.80 -8.44
C LYS A 829 -17.10 18.76 -9.39
N LEU A 830 -16.70 17.61 -8.84
CA LEU A 830 -16.11 16.54 -9.63
C LEU A 830 -17.15 15.83 -10.49
N TYR A 831 -18.37 15.57 -9.99
CA TYR A 831 -19.45 15.02 -10.82
C TYR A 831 -19.84 15.98 -11.96
N ALA A 832 -19.94 17.29 -11.70
CA ALA A 832 -20.20 18.26 -12.75
C ALA A 832 -19.11 18.25 -13.82
N GLY A 833 -17.83 18.20 -13.40
CA GLY A 833 -16.70 18.05 -14.34
C GLY A 833 -16.70 16.73 -15.12
N ALA A 834 -17.04 15.61 -14.48
CA ALA A 834 -17.17 14.32 -15.15
C ALA A 834 -18.31 14.32 -16.17
N GLU A 835 -19.45 14.92 -15.83
CA GLU A 835 -20.60 15.07 -16.72
C GLU A 835 -20.24 15.85 -18.00
N GLU A 836 -19.48 16.95 -17.87
CA GLU A 836 -18.98 17.71 -19.01
C GLU A 836 -18.03 16.88 -19.88
N LEU A 837 -17.13 16.12 -19.28
CA LEU A 837 -16.20 15.25 -20.01
C LEU A 837 -16.96 14.13 -20.76
N TRP A 838 -17.92 13.47 -20.12
CA TRP A 838 -18.74 12.43 -20.75
C TRP A 838 -19.59 12.98 -21.90
N ARG A 839 -20.16 14.18 -21.75
CA ARG A 839 -20.87 14.86 -22.87
C ARG A 839 -19.93 15.15 -24.05
N ALA A 840 -18.73 15.63 -23.78
CA ALA A 840 -17.73 15.90 -24.82
C ALA A 840 -17.26 14.63 -25.55
N LEU A 841 -17.34 13.47 -24.90
CA LEU A 841 -17.04 12.16 -25.47
C LEU A 841 -18.25 11.52 -26.20
N GLY A 842 -19.45 12.05 -26.01
CA GLY A 842 -20.67 11.47 -26.55
C GLY A 842 -21.13 10.20 -25.82
N ASP A 843 -20.62 9.93 -24.65
CA ASP A 843 -21.04 8.79 -23.81
C ASP A 843 -22.29 9.15 -23.00
N HIS A 844 -23.45 9.05 -23.64
CA HIS A 844 -24.74 9.38 -23.02
C HIS A 844 -25.08 8.50 -21.83
N HIS A 845 -24.68 7.24 -21.83
CA HIS A 845 -24.90 6.33 -20.70
C HIS A 845 -24.15 6.80 -19.45
N ALA A 846 -22.88 7.14 -19.58
CA ALA A 846 -22.08 7.68 -18.48
C ALA A 846 -22.60 9.04 -17.98
N VAL A 847 -23.10 9.92 -18.88
CA VAL A 847 -23.77 11.18 -18.49
C VAL A 847 -24.95 10.90 -17.57
N ILE A 848 -25.84 9.99 -17.96
CA ILE A 848 -27.06 9.68 -17.18
C ILE A 848 -26.70 9.12 -15.81
N ARG A 849 -25.76 8.19 -15.75
CA ARG A 849 -25.29 7.64 -14.47
C ARG A 849 -24.68 8.71 -13.57
N THR A 850 -23.97 9.68 -14.16
CA THR A 850 -23.43 10.81 -13.39
C THR A 850 -24.54 11.70 -12.84
N ILE A 851 -25.60 11.94 -13.61
CA ILE A 851 -26.78 12.70 -13.13
C ILE A 851 -27.50 11.95 -11.99
N HIS A 852 -27.65 10.62 -12.10
CA HIS A 852 -28.17 9.79 -11.01
C HIS A 852 -27.31 9.92 -9.73
N ALA A 853 -26.00 9.85 -9.85
CA ALA A 853 -25.09 10.01 -8.72
C ALA A 853 -25.23 11.40 -8.05
N ARG A 854 -25.42 12.46 -8.84
CA ARG A 854 -25.71 13.82 -8.35
C ARG A 854 -27.07 13.93 -7.63
N ALA A 855 -28.08 13.23 -8.11
CA ALA A 855 -29.39 13.16 -7.43
C ALA A 855 -29.27 12.55 -6.03
N TRP A 856 -28.52 11.46 -5.89
CA TRP A 856 -28.21 10.85 -4.60
C TRP A 856 -27.33 11.74 -3.72
N LEU A 857 -26.32 12.40 -4.29
CA LEU A 857 -25.49 13.35 -3.58
C LEU A 857 -26.30 14.51 -2.98
N ALA A 858 -27.24 15.11 -3.75
CA ALA A 858 -28.13 16.14 -3.27
C ALA A 858 -28.95 15.63 -2.06
N ARG A 859 -29.42 14.39 -2.12
CA ARG A 859 -30.17 13.75 -1.04
C ARG A 859 -29.35 13.58 0.22
N GLU A 860 -28.16 12.99 0.10
CA GLU A 860 -27.23 12.72 1.19
C GLU A 860 -26.68 13.99 1.84
N SER A 861 -26.54 15.08 1.07
CA SER A 861 -26.13 16.40 1.58
C SER A 861 -27.21 17.15 2.36
N GLY A 862 -28.42 16.59 2.47
CA GLY A 862 -29.53 17.19 3.19
C GLY A 862 -30.36 18.19 2.38
N ALA A 863 -30.23 18.20 1.05
CA ALA A 863 -31.08 19.01 0.17
C ALA A 863 -32.54 18.52 0.19
N GLU A 864 -33.47 19.40 -0.19
CA GLU A 864 -34.87 19.01 -0.33
C GLU A 864 -35.06 17.92 -1.39
N VAL A 865 -35.94 16.94 -1.13
CA VAL A 865 -36.23 15.83 -2.05
C VAL A 865 -36.53 16.32 -3.47
N GLY A 866 -37.20 17.46 -3.59
CA GLY A 866 -37.51 18.10 -4.88
C GLY A 866 -36.28 18.40 -5.74
N GLU A 867 -35.10 18.61 -5.17
CA GLU A 867 -33.87 18.83 -5.92
C GLU A 867 -33.36 17.52 -6.52
N SER A 868 -33.34 16.44 -5.75
CA SER A 868 -32.98 15.12 -6.26
C SER A 868 -33.93 14.63 -7.37
N LEU A 869 -35.23 14.88 -7.21
CA LEU A 869 -36.24 14.54 -8.21
C LEU A 869 -36.06 15.34 -9.51
N ARG A 870 -35.67 16.63 -9.43
CA ARG A 870 -35.33 17.42 -10.64
C ARG A 870 -34.14 16.80 -11.39
N CYS A 871 -33.12 16.32 -10.70
CA CYS A 871 -32.02 15.63 -11.38
C CYS A 871 -32.52 14.37 -12.12
N MET A 872 -33.41 13.57 -11.50
CA MET A 872 -33.99 12.40 -12.16
C MET A 872 -34.87 12.77 -13.38
N ASP A 873 -35.58 13.88 -13.32
CA ASP A 873 -36.33 14.38 -14.49
C ASP A 873 -35.37 14.80 -15.63
N VAL A 874 -34.25 15.48 -15.30
CA VAL A 874 -33.22 15.84 -16.29
C VAL A 874 -32.63 14.59 -16.93
N ALA A 875 -32.32 13.55 -16.14
CA ALA A 875 -31.81 12.27 -16.66
C ALA A 875 -32.81 11.65 -17.66
N ARG A 876 -34.10 11.62 -17.31
CA ARG A 876 -35.17 11.11 -18.18
C ARG A 876 -35.30 11.91 -19.50
N GLU A 877 -35.29 13.24 -19.41
CA GLU A 877 -35.34 14.12 -20.59
C GLU A 877 -34.14 13.92 -21.53
N GLU A 878 -32.93 13.75 -20.97
CA GLU A 878 -31.71 13.45 -21.70
C GLU A 878 -31.83 12.09 -22.43
N ILE A 879 -32.28 11.04 -21.74
CA ILE A 879 -32.51 9.73 -22.34
C ILE A 879 -33.51 9.83 -23.48
N GLU A 880 -34.66 10.44 -23.27
CA GLU A 880 -35.69 10.61 -24.29
C GLU A 880 -35.20 11.40 -25.50
N ALA A 881 -34.41 12.45 -25.28
CA ALA A 881 -33.82 13.25 -26.36
C ALA A 881 -32.88 12.43 -27.23
N VAL A 882 -32.04 11.58 -26.58
CA VAL A 882 -31.10 10.73 -27.31
C VAL A 882 -31.83 9.58 -28.05
N LEU A 883 -32.84 8.95 -27.43
CA LEU A 883 -33.63 7.88 -28.06
C LEU A 883 -34.49 8.35 -29.24
N ARG A 884 -34.85 9.66 -29.31
CA ARG A 884 -35.56 10.27 -30.44
C ARG A 884 -34.69 10.50 -31.67
N ARG A 885 -33.37 10.30 -31.61
CA ARG A 885 -32.48 10.40 -32.78
C ARG A 885 -32.82 9.36 -33.84
N PRO A 886 -32.60 9.64 -35.12
CA PRO A 886 -32.92 8.71 -36.24
C PRO A 886 -32.24 7.35 -36.06
N ASP A 887 -32.93 6.30 -36.61
CA ASP A 887 -32.34 4.97 -36.60
C ASP A 887 -31.06 4.98 -37.47
N GLY A 888 -29.97 4.46 -36.89
CA GLY A 888 -28.65 4.38 -37.50
C GLY A 888 -27.62 5.39 -36.92
N GLU A 889 -28.03 6.40 -36.18
CA GLU A 889 -27.09 7.27 -35.46
C GLU A 889 -26.55 6.67 -34.15
N LEU A 890 -27.28 5.71 -33.58
CA LEU A 890 -26.90 4.97 -32.39
C LEU A 890 -26.87 3.48 -32.69
N ALA A 891 -25.82 2.80 -32.19
CA ALA A 891 -25.78 1.34 -32.24
C ALA A 891 -26.93 0.74 -31.40
N GLU A 892 -27.52 -0.37 -31.85
CA GLU A 892 -28.66 -1.00 -31.16
C GLU A 892 -28.32 -1.37 -29.69
N GLU A 893 -27.11 -1.77 -29.43
CA GLU A 893 -26.61 -2.01 -28.08
C GLU A 893 -26.63 -0.76 -27.19
N GLN A 894 -26.22 0.38 -27.72
CA GLN A 894 -26.28 1.66 -27.01
C GLN A 894 -27.72 2.09 -26.77
N ARG A 895 -28.59 1.85 -27.75
CA ARG A 895 -30.04 2.12 -27.65
C ARG A 895 -30.68 1.24 -26.57
N LEU A 896 -30.30 -0.02 -26.48
CA LEU A 896 -30.77 -0.95 -25.44
C LEU A 896 -30.29 -0.52 -24.05
N ARG A 897 -29.02 -0.15 -23.90
CA ARG A 897 -28.48 0.38 -22.63
C ARG A 897 -29.25 1.61 -22.16
N LEU A 898 -29.55 2.55 -23.04
CA LEU A 898 -30.31 3.74 -22.71
C LEU A 898 -31.78 3.41 -22.32
N ARG A 899 -32.41 2.42 -22.97
CA ARG A 899 -33.75 1.97 -22.56
C ARG A 899 -33.75 1.35 -21.16
N LEU A 900 -32.70 0.61 -20.80
CA LEU A 900 -32.52 0.09 -19.42
C LEU A 900 -32.35 1.23 -18.43
N GLU A 901 -31.62 2.31 -18.79
CA GLU A 901 -31.44 3.49 -17.93
C GLU A 901 -32.78 4.22 -17.66
N VAL A 902 -33.78 4.15 -18.54
CA VAL A 902 -35.15 4.64 -18.22
C VAL A 902 -35.71 3.92 -17.01
N GLY A 903 -35.59 2.59 -17.00
CA GLY A 903 -36.04 1.76 -15.88
C GLY A 903 -35.27 2.07 -14.59
N HIS A 904 -33.97 2.20 -14.68
CA HIS A 904 -33.11 2.60 -13.53
C HIS A 904 -33.47 3.98 -12.99
N THR A 905 -33.76 4.95 -13.87
CA THR A 905 -34.19 6.30 -13.45
C THR A 905 -35.48 6.24 -12.65
N PHE A 906 -36.50 5.50 -13.13
CA PHE A 906 -37.75 5.35 -12.38
C PHE A 906 -37.54 4.59 -11.07
N ARG A 907 -36.75 3.52 -11.03
CA ARG A 907 -36.47 2.77 -9.81
C ARG A 907 -35.80 3.66 -8.75
N GLN A 908 -34.74 4.38 -9.12
CA GLN A 908 -34.05 5.29 -8.21
C GLN A 908 -34.93 6.48 -7.77
N THR A 909 -35.83 6.96 -8.65
CA THR A 909 -36.83 7.96 -8.26
C THR A 909 -37.75 7.45 -7.15
N ALA A 910 -38.20 6.18 -7.25
CA ALA A 910 -38.99 5.54 -6.21
C ALA A 910 -38.22 5.46 -4.87
N GLU A 911 -36.95 5.09 -4.92
CA GLU A 911 -36.08 4.97 -3.75
C GLU A 911 -35.85 6.31 -3.07
N LEU A 912 -35.53 7.38 -3.81
CA LEU A 912 -35.31 8.74 -3.31
C LEU A 912 -36.55 9.33 -2.62
N LEU A 913 -37.74 8.96 -3.05
CA LEU A 913 -39.02 9.42 -2.43
C LEU A 913 -39.23 8.81 -1.05
N ILE A 914 -38.77 7.60 -0.80
CA ILE A 914 -39.12 6.79 0.36
C ILE A 914 -38.04 6.82 1.44
N GLU A 915 -36.80 6.98 1.09
CA GLU A 915 -35.65 6.94 2.03
C GLU A 915 -35.82 7.85 3.28
N PRO A 916 -36.45 9.06 3.17
CA PRO A 916 -36.56 9.94 4.33
C PRO A 916 -37.75 9.67 5.24
N VAL A 917 -38.56 8.64 4.97
CA VAL A 917 -39.87 8.48 5.67
C VAL A 917 -39.76 7.36 6.71
N PRO A 918 -39.75 7.70 8.03
CA PRO A 918 -39.71 6.69 9.09
C PRO A 918 -41.06 5.98 9.26
N LEU A 919 -41.02 4.68 9.55
CA LEU A 919 -42.18 3.88 9.96
C LEU A 919 -42.16 3.69 11.49
N PRO A 920 -43.34 3.58 12.17
CA PRO A 920 -44.70 3.55 11.65
C PRO A 920 -45.31 4.93 11.37
N LEU A 921 -46.22 4.98 10.40
CA LEU A 921 -46.88 6.19 9.94
C LEU A 921 -48.02 6.65 10.90
N SER A 922 -47.90 7.84 11.47
CA SER A 922 -48.92 8.40 12.37
C SER A 922 -49.07 9.92 12.25
N GLY A 923 -50.34 10.43 12.43
CA GLY A 923 -50.65 11.86 12.37
C GLY A 923 -50.53 12.51 10.99
N GLU A 924 -50.41 13.86 10.93
CA GLU A 924 -50.25 14.61 9.67
C GLU A 924 -48.99 14.21 8.88
N GLN A 925 -47.93 13.81 9.61
CA GLN A 925 -46.73 13.24 8.98
C GLN A 925 -47.03 11.88 8.29
N GLY A 926 -48.01 11.13 8.78
CA GLY A 926 -48.47 9.88 8.21
C GLY A 926 -49.13 10.05 6.84
N GLU A 927 -49.91 11.10 6.60
CA GLU A 927 -50.55 11.37 5.31
C GLU A 927 -49.51 11.75 4.23
N ALA A 928 -48.54 12.57 4.58
CA ALA A 928 -47.46 12.94 3.68
C ALA A 928 -46.57 11.70 3.31
N ALA A 929 -46.28 10.88 4.31
CA ALA A 929 -45.56 9.62 4.13
C ALA A 929 -46.33 8.64 3.22
N LEU A 930 -47.63 8.46 3.44
CA LEU A 930 -48.47 7.62 2.61
C LEU A 930 -48.48 8.10 1.15
N ALA A 931 -48.48 9.41 0.91
CA ALA A 931 -48.35 9.97 -0.44
C ALA A 931 -46.99 9.61 -1.10
N CYS A 932 -45.90 9.74 -0.36
CA CYS A 932 -44.56 9.35 -0.83
C CYS A 932 -44.50 7.85 -1.20
N TYR A 933 -44.98 6.97 -0.32
CA TYR A 933 -45.01 5.54 -0.60
C TYR A 933 -45.89 5.19 -1.81
N THR A 934 -47.08 5.81 -1.92
CA THR A 934 -47.98 5.58 -3.06
C THR A 934 -47.36 6.05 -4.36
N GLN A 935 -46.66 7.19 -4.35
CA GLN A 935 -45.93 7.70 -5.50
C GLN A 935 -44.72 6.86 -5.82
N GLY A 936 -44.01 6.35 -4.80
CA GLY A 936 -42.87 5.43 -4.96
C GLY A 936 -43.27 4.12 -5.64
N ILE A 937 -44.42 3.53 -5.23
CA ILE A 937 -44.98 2.34 -5.88
C ILE A 937 -45.30 2.64 -7.35
N ALA A 938 -45.88 3.78 -7.67
CA ALA A 938 -46.18 4.17 -9.04
C ALA A 938 -44.92 4.33 -9.91
N TYR A 939 -43.79 4.83 -9.37
CA TYR A 939 -42.51 4.88 -10.06
C TYR A 939 -41.88 3.48 -10.21
N ALA A 940 -41.98 2.63 -9.18
CA ALA A 940 -41.55 1.25 -9.28
C ALA A 940 -42.31 0.48 -10.37
N ASP A 941 -43.63 0.70 -10.54
CA ASP A 941 -44.42 0.16 -11.63
C ASP A 941 -43.94 0.60 -13.01
N ARG A 942 -43.60 1.92 -13.14
CA ARG A 942 -43.00 2.44 -14.38
C ARG A 942 -41.65 1.82 -14.68
N ALA A 943 -40.84 1.56 -13.64
CA ALA A 943 -39.56 0.87 -13.80
C ALA A 943 -39.76 -0.55 -14.32
N VAL A 944 -40.72 -1.30 -13.74
CA VAL A 944 -41.10 -2.66 -14.21
C VAL A 944 -41.52 -2.64 -15.69
N GLU A 945 -42.38 -1.69 -16.09
CA GLU A 945 -42.80 -1.54 -17.48
C GLU A 945 -41.64 -1.23 -18.42
N ALA A 946 -40.76 -0.31 -18.03
CA ALA A 946 -39.59 0.07 -18.83
C ALA A 946 -38.61 -1.10 -19.02
N PHE A 947 -38.32 -1.86 -17.97
CA PHE A 947 -37.45 -3.02 -18.04
C PHE A 947 -38.08 -4.17 -18.86
N ARG A 948 -39.36 -4.42 -18.70
CA ARG A 948 -40.06 -5.43 -19.50
C ARG A 948 -40.06 -5.10 -21.01
N ALA A 949 -40.12 -3.81 -21.36
CA ALA A 949 -39.99 -3.36 -22.74
C ALA A 949 -38.61 -3.68 -23.37
N CYS A 950 -37.60 -3.97 -22.54
CA CYS A 950 -36.25 -4.39 -22.99
C CYS A 950 -36.15 -5.92 -23.22
N GLY A 951 -37.22 -6.68 -23.02
CA GLY A 951 -37.26 -8.13 -23.24
C GLY A 951 -36.37 -8.90 -22.24
N GLU A 952 -35.66 -9.90 -22.73
CA GLU A 952 -34.79 -10.75 -21.91
C GLU A 952 -33.72 -9.98 -21.17
N ALA A 953 -33.14 -8.95 -21.80
CA ALA A 953 -32.10 -8.09 -21.19
C ALA A 953 -32.59 -7.31 -19.96
N GLY A 954 -33.90 -7.06 -19.86
CA GLY A 954 -34.48 -6.32 -18.72
C GLY A 954 -35.15 -7.24 -17.67
N LEU A 955 -35.12 -8.57 -17.80
CA LEU A 955 -35.87 -9.50 -16.97
C LEU A 955 -35.46 -9.42 -15.48
N HIS A 956 -34.17 -9.45 -15.20
CA HIS A 956 -33.63 -9.43 -13.84
C HIS A 956 -33.91 -8.09 -13.15
N GLU A 957 -33.81 -7.00 -13.90
CA GLU A 957 -34.11 -5.64 -13.38
C GLU A 957 -35.62 -5.45 -13.15
N ALA A 958 -36.46 -5.99 -14.03
CA ALA A 958 -37.90 -5.96 -13.85
C ALA A 958 -38.36 -6.70 -12.58
N THR A 959 -37.78 -7.88 -12.32
CA THR A 959 -38.10 -8.67 -11.12
C THR A 959 -37.58 -8.01 -9.85
N SER A 960 -36.41 -7.34 -9.90
CA SER A 960 -35.89 -6.51 -8.80
C SER A 960 -36.84 -5.34 -8.47
N ALA A 961 -37.33 -4.63 -9.50
CA ALA A 961 -38.29 -3.54 -9.32
C ALA A 961 -39.67 -4.04 -8.79
N GLU A 962 -40.15 -5.22 -9.22
CA GLU A 962 -41.35 -5.86 -8.67
C GLU A 962 -41.18 -6.20 -7.17
N LEU A 963 -40.01 -6.77 -6.77
CA LEU A 963 -39.71 -7.04 -5.36
C LEU A 963 -39.70 -5.78 -4.53
N ARG A 964 -39.12 -4.70 -5.04
CA ARG A 964 -39.11 -3.40 -4.38
C ARG A 964 -40.53 -2.88 -4.18
N ALA A 965 -41.35 -2.90 -5.23
CA ALA A 965 -42.76 -2.51 -5.14
C ALA A 965 -43.54 -3.38 -4.14
N ALA A 966 -43.31 -4.71 -4.13
CA ALA A 966 -43.93 -5.62 -3.17
C ALA A 966 -43.54 -5.30 -1.74
N GLY A 967 -42.27 -4.93 -1.48
CA GLY A 967 -41.81 -4.48 -0.17
C GLY A 967 -42.54 -3.24 0.31
N LEU A 968 -42.71 -2.24 -0.57
CA LEU A 968 -43.41 -1.00 -0.26
C LEU A 968 -44.92 -1.23 0.01
N GLU A 969 -45.55 -2.13 -0.74
CA GLU A 969 -46.94 -2.52 -0.49
C GLU A 969 -47.09 -3.24 0.85
N ALA A 970 -46.15 -4.12 1.20
CA ALA A 970 -46.10 -4.79 2.49
C ALA A 970 -45.93 -3.78 3.66
N ASP A 971 -45.07 -2.77 3.51
CA ASP A 971 -44.86 -1.70 4.48
C ASP A 971 -46.13 -0.88 4.71
N LEU A 972 -46.98 -0.75 3.70
CA LEU A 972 -48.30 -0.11 3.80
C LEU A 972 -49.44 -1.05 4.27
N GLY A 973 -49.14 -2.30 4.61
CA GLY A 973 -50.13 -3.31 4.99
C GLY A 973 -50.96 -3.85 3.80
N ARG A 974 -50.56 -3.58 2.57
CA ARG A 974 -51.23 -4.06 1.34
C ARG A 974 -50.72 -5.43 0.97
N TYR A 975 -50.93 -6.42 1.85
CA TYR A 975 -50.33 -7.73 1.75
C TYR A 975 -50.80 -8.54 0.53
N GLU A 976 -52.06 -8.42 0.12
CA GLU A 976 -52.58 -9.13 -1.08
C GLU A 976 -51.87 -8.67 -2.37
N GLN A 977 -51.65 -7.35 -2.47
CA GLN A 977 -50.92 -6.78 -3.60
C GLN A 977 -49.43 -7.24 -3.60
N ALA A 978 -48.79 -7.19 -2.42
CA ALA A 978 -47.42 -7.69 -2.29
C ALA A 978 -47.25 -9.16 -2.69
N VAL A 979 -48.15 -10.06 -2.22
CA VAL A 979 -48.14 -11.49 -2.58
C VAL A 979 -48.40 -11.68 -4.07
N THR A 980 -49.24 -10.86 -4.68
CA THR A 980 -49.46 -10.90 -6.14
C THR A 980 -48.20 -10.59 -6.91
N ARG A 981 -47.39 -9.64 -6.47
CA ARG A 981 -46.11 -9.31 -7.07
C ARG A 981 -45.07 -10.41 -6.86
N LEU A 982 -44.98 -11.01 -5.69
CA LEU A 982 -44.12 -12.18 -5.42
C LEU A 982 -44.44 -13.36 -6.34
N THR A 983 -45.72 -13.59 -6.61
CA THR A 983 -46.15 -14.61 -7.57
C THR A 983 -45.63 -14.32 -8.99
N ARG A 984 -45.66 -13.05 -9.43
CA ARG A 984 -45.12 -12.61 -10.72
C ARG A 984 -43.61 -12.81 -10.82
N VAL A 985 -42.88 -12.48 -9.73
CA VAL A 985 -41.41 -12.67 -9.67
C VAL A 985 -41.07 -14.15 -9.82
N ARG A 986 -41.78 -15.05 -9.12
CA ARG A 986 -41.56 -16.50 -9.22
C ARG A 986 -41.91 -17.03 -10.61
N ALA A 987 -42.98 -16.54 -11.21
CA ALA A 987 -43.38 -16.92 -12.54
C ALA A 987 -42.40 -16.51 -13.66
N ALA A 988 -41.57 -15.49 -13.38
CA ALA A 988 -40.54 -15.03 -14.30
C ALA A 988 -39.34 -16.00 -14.43
N TYR A 989 -39.17 -16.92 -13.48
CA TYR A 989 -38.07 -17.90 -13.42
C TYR A 989 -38.64 -19.35 -13.30
N PRO A 990 -39.02 -20.02 -14.42
CA PRO A 990 -39.43 -21.42 -14.41
C PRO A 990 -38.36 -22.35 -13.81
N GLU A 991 -38.80 -23.55 -13.34
CA GLU A 991 -37.84 -24.56 -12.86
C GLU A 991 -36.83 -24.91 -13.96
N GLY A 992 -35.56 -24.88 -13.61
CA GLY A 992 -34.45 -25.13 -14.54
C GLY A 992 -33.91 -23.88 -15.27
N THR A 993 -34.34 -22.68 -14.93
CA THR A 993 -33.74 -21.43 -15.46
C THR A 993 -32.25 -21.43 -15.17
N PRO A 994 -31.36 -21.26 -16.17
CA PRO A 994 -29.92 -21.16 -15.94
C PRO A 994 -29.56 -19.97 -15.04
N ASP A 995 -28.70 -20.19 -14.04
CA ASP A 995 -28.27 -19.16 -13.07
C ASP A 995 -26.75 -19.10 -12.94
N PRO A 996 -26.02 -18.77 -14.02
CA PRO A 996 -24.56 -18.76 -14.01
C PRO A 996 -23.97 -17.72 -13.07
N HIS A 997 -24.73 -16.70 -12.67
CA HIS A 997 -24.29 -15.60 -11.81
C HIS A 997 -24.99 -15.55 -10.45
N GLY A 998 -25.82 -16.54 -10.11
CA GLY A 998 -26.54 -16.56 -8.85
C GLY A 998 -27.72 -15.57 -8.74
N THR A 999 -28.03 -14.82 -9.81
CA THR A 999 -29.06 -13.78 -9.79
C THR A 999 -30.48 -14.34 -9.57
N VAL A 1000 -30.80 -15.48 -10.15
CA VAL A 1000 -32.09 -16.13 -9.94
C VAL A 1000 -32.23 -16.61 -8.51
N THR A 1001 -31.19 -17.22 -7.96
CA THR A 1001 -31.11 -17.68 -6.57
C THR A 1001 -31.30 -16.50 -5.60
N GLU A 1002 -30.65 -15.38 -5.86
CA GLU A 1002 -30.78 -14.15 -5.08
C GLU A 1002 -32.23 -13.63 -5.08
N ARG A 1003 -32.85 -13.48 -6.25
CA ARG A 1003 -34.23 -12.99 -6.38
C ARG A 1003 -35.26 -13.92 -5.70
N MET A 1004 -35.04 -15.24 -5.77
CA MET A 1004 -35.89 -16.20 -5.07
C MET A 1004 -35.73 -16.15 -3.55
N SER A 1005 -34.51 -15.92 -3.06
CA SER A 1005 -34.23 -15.71 -1.64
C SER A 1005 -34.88 -14.44 -1.12
N GLU A 1006 -34.75 -13.31 -1.82
CA GLU A 1006 -35.42 -12.04 -1.49
C GLU A 1006 -36.94 -12.19 -1.45
N ALA A 1007 -37.53 -12.87 -2.45
CA ALA A 1007 -38.95 -13.14 -2.49
C ALA A 1007 -39.40 -13.99 -1.29
N GLY A 1008 -38.64 -15.03 -0.92
CA GLY A 1008 -38.91 -15.84 0.26
C GLY A 1008 -38.83 -15.10 1.57
N ALA A 1009 -37.82 -14.26 1.74
CA ALA A 1009 -37.66 -13.42 2.92
C ALA A 1009 -38.82 -12.43 3.10
N LEU A 1010 -39.30 -11.82 2.02
CA LEU A 1010 -40.42 -10.91 2.03
C LEU A 1010 -41.74 -11.64 2.34
N GLU A 1011 -41.93 -12.85 1.85
CA GLU A 1011 -43.10 -13.67 2.17
C GLU A 1011 -43.18 -14.03 3.63
N VAL A 1012 -42.05 -14.47 4.25
CA VAL A 1012 -41.95 -14.74 5.70
C VAL A 1012 -42.28 -13.47 6.50
N ARG A 1013 -41.81 -12.30 6.06
CA ARG A 1013 -42.14 -11.03 6.71
C ARG A 1013 -43.66 -10.72 6.67
N ILE A 1014 -44.28 -11.00 5.53
CA ILE A 1014 -45.73 -10.80 5.36
C ILE A 1014 -46.50 -11.78 6.24
N GLU A 1015 -46.13 -13.08 6.26
CA GLU A 1015 -46.79 -14.10 7.11
C GLU A 1015 -46.67 -13.73 8.61
N ASN A 1016 -45.50 -13.28 9.06
CA ASN A 1016 -45.30 -12.81 10.43
C ASN A 1016 -46.15 -11.58 10.80
N ALA A 1017 -46.42 -10.70 9.83
CA ALA A 1017 -47.26 -9.53 10.04
C ALA A 1017 -48.79 -9.86 10.06
N LEU A 1018 -49.18 -10.98 9.47
CA LEU A 1018 -50.57 -11.47 9.43
C LEU A 1018 -50.90 -12.42 10.60
N SER A 1019 -49.89 -13.00 11.27
CA SER A 1019 -50.03 -13.85 12.47
C SER A 1019 -50.05 -13.00 13.74
#